data_91a077631c076f96c606c682bf2dca57
#
_entry.id   91a077631c076f96c606c682bf2dca57
#
_cell.length_a   1.000
_cell.length_b   1.000
_cell.length_c   1.000
_cell.angle_alpha   90.00
_cell.angle_beta   90.00
_cell.angle_gamma   90.00
#
_symmetry.space_group_name_H-M   'P 1'
#
loop_
_entity.id
_entity.type
_entity.pdbx_description
1 polymer ?
#
loop_
_entity_poly.entity_id
_entity_poly.type
_entity_poly.pdbx_seq_one_letter_code
_entity_poly.pdbx_strand_id
1 'polypeptide(L)'
;MARQATRPRERSKLTSAIVRAMSELLARFVAAFKRGIAGEVAAMQASTAASEIALGSGEDLGALRYAFAAAATDKLAPGTACTLRTPRGDVGATIERIDDGRVALLATQPIDVAGAPLALVLAPWFLYDRLVQALDALHPERHAVERALALFGKHPVTRVASALRVDHATLDASQRAAVQLCSDSDLAFIWGPPGTGKTVTLTNVIEELVAQGYRILLASTTNAAIDQVLGKLAPHAWFADAVEAGAAIRLGRSDAETYGAELADVVARLHGAHRGALERLRKRIGDVEQQVRYARALADELAAAVAPQQSLFAERTGGLRPGVLARVFSPGLAEAIAARDPRDQLRALELRITRLARVRGLAKAKVAIAAEADRGLEARIVTEARLVMCTLTNAYLSPLMTDQRFDVLIAEEASMATLPPLFYAACLCRARVIVVGDPRQLPPIVHADDEMVRRAIGRNIFDVTVADPDRSEMVAMLGVQYRMHPSIGALVGRLFYGDRLRHAADAASTEAIAARAPFPGRAIAVVDTRGGTTCQRPAKGTSRVNPGSAEITADLALEAVRAGTTSLAIITPYTAHAAEVRRLLVAHRIADVVECSTIHRFQGRECDLVILDLVDAAPMRQSALLADAPNLLNVSLSRARGKLVIVADVAYFAATAPDGLVTRLLRDAMA
;
A
#
# COMPACT_ATOMS: atom_id res chain seq x y z
N MET A 1 56.61 -6.24 12.34
CA MET A 1 56.01 -7.15 11.36
C MET A 1 55.50 -6.32 10.19
N ALA A 2 56.17 -6.45 9.05
CA ALA A 2 55.94 -5.64 7.86
C ALA A 2 54.61 -6.02 7.18
N ARG A 3 53.68 -5.04 7.02
CA ARG A 3 52.54 -5.18 6.11
C ARG A 3 53.07 -5.16 4.67
N GLN A 4 52.98 -6.29 3.99
CA GLN A 4 53.28 -6.38 2.55
C GLN A 4 52.24 -5.49 1.81
N ALA A 5 52.69 -4.38 1.27
CA ALA A 5 51.94 -3.53 0.35
C ALA A 5 51.80 -4.28 -0.98
N THR A 6 50.65 -4.83 -1.26
CA THR A 6 50.32 -5.39 -2.57
C THR A 6 50.48 -4.36 -3.67
N ARG A 7 51.16 -4.74 -4.77
CA ARG A 7 51.51 -3.86 -5.92
C ARG A 7 50.23 -3.32 -6.59
N PRO A 8 50.19 -2.05 -7.10
CA PRO A 8 49.01 -1.45 -7.72
C PRO A 8 48.33 -2.27 -8.81
N ARG A 9 49.08 -3.03 -9.60
CA ARG A 9 48.56 -3.92 -10.66
C ARG A 9 47.82 -5.15 -10.12
N GLU A 10 48.20 -5.67 -8.96
CA GLU A 10 47.49 -6.79 -8.30
C GLU A 10 46.19 -6.34 -7.67
N ARG A 11 46.16 -5.11 -7.09
CA ARG A 11 44.91 -4.49 -6.59
C ARG A 11 43.91 -4.27 -7.73
N SER A 12 44.34 -3.76 -8.88
CA SER A 12 43.47 -3.54 -10.05
C SER A 12 42.89 -4.85 -10.60
N LYS A 13 43.68 -5.92 -10.69
CA LYS A 13 43.22 -7.24 -11.15
C LYS A 13 42.26 -7.88 -10.14
N LEU A 14 42.53 -7.76 -8.84
CA LEU A 14 41.64 -8.25 -7.78
C LEU A 14 40.29 -7.54 -7.78
N THR A 15 40.31 -6.22 -7.93
CA THR A 15 39.08 -5.40 -8.01
C THR A 15 38.25 -5.80 -9.23
N SER A 16 38.85 -5.99 -10.40
CA SER A 16 38.14 -6.42 -11.60
C SER A 16 37.54 -7.83 -11.50
N ALA A 17 38.25 -8.76 -10.83
CA ALA A 17 37.75 -10.11 -10.60
C ALA A 17 36.53 -10.11 -9.63
N ILE A 18 36.58 -9.31 -8.57
CA ILE A 18 35.46 -9.14 -7.61
C ILE A 18 34.24 -8.56 -8.33
N VAL A 19 34.40 -7.48 -9.08
CA VAL A 19 33.30 -6.85 -9.84
C VAL A 19 32.68 -7.84 -10.82
N ARG A 20 33.50 -8.64 -11.50
CA ARG A 20 33.02 -9.67 -12.43
C ARG A 20 32.20 -10.75 -11.70
N ALA A 21 32.72 -11.28 -10.58
CA ALA A 21 32.01 -12.29 -9.79
C ALA A 21 30.66 -11.74 -9.24
N MET A 22 30.65 -10.50 -8.83
CA MET A 22 29.41 -9.81 -8.39
C MET A 22 28.43 -9.63 -9.55
N SER A 23 28.90 -9.26 -10.74
CA SER A 23 28.05 -9.13 -11.93
C SER A 23 27.41 -10.47 -12.31
N GLU A 24 28.18 -11.56 -12.28
CA GLU A 24 27.67 -12.92 -12.56
C GLU A 24 26.61 -13.34 -11.52
N LEU A 25 26.86 -13.05 -10.24
CA LEU A 25 25.93 -13.39 -9.17
C LEU A 25 24.65 -12.54 -9.26
N LEU A 26 24.77 -11.24 -9.51
CA LEU A 26 23.63 -10.34 -9.77
C LEU A 26 22.75 -10.87 -10.92
N ALA A 27 23.38 -11.20 -12.05
CA ALA A 27 22.67 -11.74 -13.22
C ALA A 27 21.89 -13.03 -12.89
N ARG A 28 22.45 -13.90 -12.06
CA ARG A 28 21.78 -15.13 -11.59
C ARG A 28 20.55 -14.81 -10.72
N PHE A 29 20.65 -13.85 -9.79
CA PHE A 29 19.51 -13.42 -8.96
C PHE A 29 18.42 -12.79 -9.81
N VAL A 30 18.77 -11.83 -10.68
CA VAL A 30 17.83 -11.18 -11.58
C VAL A 30 17.12 -12.21 -12.47
N ALA A 31 17.84 -13.16 -13.05
CA ALA A 31 17.25 -14.22 -13.86
C ALA A 31 16.30 -15.13 -13.06
N ALA A 32 16.63 -15.46 -11.81
CA ALA A 32 15.77 -16.25 -10.93
C ALA A 32 14.49 -15.47 -10.57
N PHE A 33 14.60 -14.20 -10.21
CA PHE A 33 13.46 -13.33 -9.92
C PHE A 33 12.55 -13.16 -11.13
N LYS A 34 13.11 -12.93 -12.33
CA LYS A 34 12.32 -12.81 -13.56
C LYS A 34 11.51 -14.07 -13.86
N ARG A 35 12.10 -15.26 -13.68
CA ARG A 35 11.36 -16.53 -13.84
C ARG A 35 10.24 -16.66 -12.79
N GLY A 36 10.53 -16.33 -11.52
CA GLY A 36 9.51 -16.34 -10.47
C GLY A 36 8.38 -15.36 -10.73
N ILE A 37 8.70 -14.13 -11.14
CA ILE A 37 7.71 -13.11 -11.51
C ILE A 37 6.87 -13.57 -12.70
N ALA A 38 7.47 -14.15 -13.74
CA ALA A 38 6.73 -14.64 -14.90
C ALA A 38 5.73 -15.74 -14.52
N GLY A 39 6.12 -16.67 -13.63
CA GLY A 39 5.23 -17.70 -13.10
C GLY A 39 4.09 -17.13 -12.26
N GLU A 40 4.37 -16.14 -11.41
CA GLU A 40 3.36 -15.44 -10.61
C GLU A 40 2.35 -14.70 -11.50
N VAL A 41 2.83 -13.96 -12.50
CA VAL A 41 1.98 -13.27 -13.47
C VAL A 41 1.09 -14.26 -14.22
N ALA A 42 1.64 -15.40 -14.67
CA ALA A 42 0.86 -16.45 -15.34
C ALA A 42 -0.23 -17.03 -14.43
N ALA A 43 0.08 -17.27 -13.14
CA ALA A 43 -0.90 -17.76 -12.17
C ALA A 43 -2.00 -16.72 -11.90
N MET A 44 -1.62 -15.45 -11.76
CA MET A 44 -2.59 -14.35 -11.61
C MET A 44 -3.51 -14.24 -12.82
N GLN A 45 -2.98 -14.33 -14.02
CA GLN A 45 -3.76 -14.29 -15.27
C GLN A 45 -4.71 -15.50 -15.40
N ALA A 46 -4.29 -16.67 -14.94
CA ALA A 46 -5.11 -17.88 -14.94
C ALA A 46 -6.21 -17.86 -13.87
N SER A 47 -5.94 -17.29 -12.71
CA SER A 47 -6.88 -17.23 -11.58
C SER A 47 -7.88 -16.08 -11.67
N THR A 48 -7.47 -15.01 -12.31
CA THR A 48 -8.31 -13.83 -12.54
C THR A 48 -8.94 -14.00 -13.92
N ALA A 49 -10.19 -14.47 -13.98
CA ALA A 49 -11.08 -13.93 -15.00
C ALA A 49 -10.94 -12.41 -14.83
N ALA A 50 -10.23 -11.77 -15.75
CA ALA A 50 -9.89 -10.35 -15.67
C ALA A 50 -11.11 -9.60 -15.15
N SER A 51 -10.98 -8.88 -14.04
CA SER A 51 -12.10 -8.13 -13.49
C SER A 51 -12.36 -7.01 -14.48
N GLU A 52 -13.12 -7.33 -15.48
CA GLU A 52 -13.52 -6.40 -16.53
C GLU A 52 -14.69 -5.60 -15.98
N ILE A 53 -14.46 -4.32 -15.75
CA ILE A 53 -15.48 -3.40 -15.28
C ILE A 53 -15.97 -2.63 -16.49
N ALA A 54 -17.21 -2.89 -16.90
CA ALA A 54 -17.85 -2.12 -17.96
C ALA A 54 -17.91 -0.64 -17.56
N LEU A 55 -17.44 0.22 -18.45
CA LEU A 55 -17.52 1.67 -18.27
C LEU A 55 -18.75 2.19 -19.01
N GLY A 56 -19.47 3.09 -18.35
CA GLY A 56 -20.59 3.81 -18.92
C GLY A 56 -20.15 5.05 -19.71
N SER A 57 -21.00 6.09 -19.74
CA SER A 57 -20.71 7.34 -20.44
C SER A 57 -19.38 7.94 -20.00
N GLY A 58 -18.53 8.28 -20.98
CA GLY A 58 -17.24 8.90 -20.78
C GLY A 58 -17.24 10.40 -21.10
N GLU A 59 -16.34 11.12 -20.43
CA GLU A 59 -16.08 12.54 -20.64
C GLU A 59 -14.58 12.76 -20.84
N ASP A 60 -14.19 13.45 -21.91
CA ASP A 60 -12.80 13.86 -22.12
C ASP A 60 -12.49 15.11 -21.29
N LEU A 61 -11.66 14.97 -20.27
CA LEU A 61 -11.23 16.07 -19.41
C LEU A 61 -10.01 16.83 -19.95
N GLY A 62 -9.49 16.42 -21.12
CA GLY A 62 -8.27 16.96 -21.72
C GLY A 62 -6.98 16.41 -21.12
N ALA A 63 -5.85 16.58 -21.82
CA ALA A 63 -4.52 16.10 -21.40
C ALA A 63 -4.48 14.58 -21.08
N LEU A 64 -5.13 13.77 -21.92
CA LEU A 64 -5.26 12.31 -21.75
C LEU A 64 -6.03 11.87 -20.49
N ARG A 65 -6.80 12.76 -19.89
CA ARG A 65 -7.66 12.46 -18.74
C ARG A 65 -9.08 12.26 -19.18
N TYR A 66 -9.69 11.21 -18.67
CA TYR A 66 -11.05 10.80 -19.00
C TYR A 66 -11.80 10.43 -17.73
N ALA A 67 -13.07 10.77 -17.63
CA ALA A 67 -13.93 10.33 -16.55
C ALA A 67 -15.05 9.45 -17.10
N PHE A 68 -15.28 8.31 -16.46
CA PHE A 68 -16.30 7.34 -16.86
C PHE A 68 -17.22 7.00 -15.70
N ALA A 69 -18.47 6.74 -15.97
CA ALA A 69 -19.34 6.08 -15.03
C ALA A 69 -18.90 4.60 -14.89
N ALA A 70 -18.85 4.06 -13.68
CA ALA A 70 -18.47 2.68 -13.41
C ALA A 70 -19.39 2.07 -12.35
N ALA A 71 -19.92 0.88 -12.62
CA ALA A 71 -20.89 0.22 -11.74
C ALA A 71 -20.26 -0.45 -10.50
N ALA A 72 -18.94 -0.72 -10.50
CA ALA A 72 -18.22 -1.42 -9.44
C ALA A 72 -16.95 -0.67 -9.08
N THR A 73 -17.11 0.44 -8.36
CA THR A 73 -15.99 1.28 -7.91
C THR A 73 -15.33 0.80 -6.64
N ASP A 74 -15.96 -0.09 -5.89
CA ASP A 74 -15.48 -0.70 -4.63
C ASP A 74 -14.20 -1.54 -4.80
N LYS A 75 -13.91 -1.99 -6.01
CA LYS A 75 -12.70 -2.75 -6.37
C LYS A 75 -11.56 -1.89 -6.90
N LEU A 76 -11.79 -0.60 -7.06
CA LEU A 76 -10.85 0.33 -7.65
C LEU A 76 -10.11 1.11 -6.55
N ALA A 77 -8.87 1.51 -6.83
CA ALA A 77 -8.12 2.40 -5.96
C ALA A 77 -7.36 3.45 -6.79
N PRO A 78 -7.32 4.72 -6.38
CA PRO A 78 -6.49 5.73 -7.00
C PRO A 78 -5.01 5.31 -7.04
N GLY A 79 -4.33 5.60 -8.15
CA GLY A 79 -2.95 5.18 -8.39
C GLY A 79 -2.81 3.78 -9.00
N THR A 80 -3.91 3.01 -9.13
CA THR A 80 -3.87 1.69 -9.76
C THR A 80 -3.69 1.83 -11.28
N ALA A 81 -2.68 1.16 -11.82
CA ALA A 81 -2.52 1.00 -13.26
C ALA A 81 -3.56 -0.01 -13.78
N CYS A 82 -4.14 0.30 -14.91
CA CYS A 82 -5.18 -0.49 -15.55
C CYS A 82 -5.04 -0.44 -17.07
N THR A 83 -5.73 -1.32 -17.74
CA THR A 83 -5.85 -1.31 -19.20
C THR A 83 -7.26 -0.92 -19.56
N LEU A 84 -7.41 0.05 -20.43
CA LEU A 84 -8.68 0.42 -21.01
C LEU A 84 -8.84 -0.37 -22.31
N ARG A 85 -9.78 -1.28 -22.32
CA ARG A 85 -10.14 -2.03 -23.52
C ARG A 85 -11.06 -1.18 -24.38
N THR A 86 -10.61 -0.89 -25.59
CA THR A 86 -11.36 -0.11 -26.58
C THR A 86 -11.54 -0.93 -27.86
N PRO A 87 -12.50 -0.59 -28.72
CA PRO A 87 -12.66 -1.26 -30.01
C PRO A 87 -11.45 -1.14 -30.95
N ARG A 88 -10.56 -0.15 -30.70
CA ARG A 88 -9.34 0.07 -31.48
C ARG A 88 -8.11 -0.60 -30.87
N GLY A 89 -8.26 -1.32 -29.75
CA GLY A 89 -7.19 -1.98 -29.01
C GLY A 89 -7.07 -1.53 -27.57
N ASP A 90 -6.18 -2.15 -26.83
CA ASP A 90 -5.97 -1.91 -25.42
C ASP A 90 -5.08 -0.69 -25.18
N VAL A 91 -5.50 0.20 -24.28
CA VAL A 91 -4.80 1.44 -23.90
C VAL A 91 -4.45 1.40 -22.43
N GLY A 92 -3.17 1.58 -22.10
CA GLY A 92 -2.72 1.70 -20.72
C GLY A 92 -3.28 2.97 -20.06
N ALA A 93 -3.74 2.85 -18.81
CA ALA A 93 -4.25 3.98 -18.05
C ALA A 93 -3.91 3.83 -16.56
N THR A 94 -4.02 4.93 -15.81
CA THR A 94 -3.91 4.95 -14.35
C THR A 94 -5.15 5.58 -13.77
N ILE A 95 -5.70 4.99 -12.72
CA ILE A 95 -6.84 5.55 -11.99
C ILE A 95 -6.34 6.77 -11.21
N GLU A 96 -6.84 7.96 -11.52
CA GLU A 96 -6.47 9.19 -10.80
C GLU A 96 -7.39 9.45 -9.61
N ARG A 97 -8.70 9.23 -9.78
CA ARG A 97 -9.71 9.55 -8.76
C ARG A 97 -10.95 8.69 -8.94
N ILE A 98 -11.64 8.43 -7.83
CA ILE A 98 -12.90 7.70 -7.78
C ILE A 98 -13.87 8.54 -6.95
N ASP A 99 -15.00 8.94 -7.55
CA ASP A 99 -16.05 9.73 -6.89
C ASP A 99 -17.42 9.16 -7.29
N ASP A 100 -18.28 8.90 -6.33
CA ASP A 100 -19.72 8.55 -6.48
C ASP A 100 -20.09 7.79 -7.79
N GLY A 101 -19.49 6.62 -7.98
CA GLY A 101 -19.76 5.79 -9.17
C GLY A 101 -19.10 6.28 -10.47
N ARG A 102 -18.15 7.23 -10.37
CA ARG A 102 -17.31 7.66 -11.51
C ARG A 102 -15.84 7.39 -11.22
N VAL A 103 -15.10 7.00 -12.26
CA VAL A 103 -13.66 6.79 -12.24
C VAL A 103 -12.99 7.78 -13.19
N ALA A 104 -12.03 8.54 -12.69
CA ALA A 104 -11.17 9.40 -13.51
C ALA A 104 -9.87 8.68 -13.81
N LEU A 105 -9.49 8.63 -15.09
CA LEU A 105 -8.34 7.91 -15.62
C LEU A 105 -7.38 8.86 -16.33
N LEU A 106 -6.09 8.64 -16.17
CA LEU A 106 -5.03 9.19 -17.01
C LEU A 106 -4.58 8.12 -17.99
N ALA A 107 -4.88 8.28 -19.27
CA ALA A 107 -4.50 7.33 -20.32
C ALA A 107 -3.11 7.62 -20.89
N THR A 108 -2.46 6.60 -21.43
CA THR A 108 -1.14 6.73 -22.08
C THR A 108 -1.21 7.28 -23.50
N GLN A 109 -2.38 7.23 -24.12
CA GLN A 109 -2.66 7.74 -25.47
C GLN A 109 -4.12 8.21 -25.58
N PRO A 110 -4.47 9.00 -26.61
CA PRO A 110 -5.83 9.50 -26.81
C PRO A 110 -6.85 8.37 -26.96
N ILE A 111 -8.01 8.53 -26.32
CA ILE A 111 -9.13 7.58 -26.36
C ILE A 111 -10.34 8.29 -26.98
N ASP A 112 -11.06 7.56 -27.83
CA ASP A 112 -12.35 7.98 -28.32
C ASP A 112 -13.43 7.56 -27.31
N VAL A 113 -14.03 8.55 -26.64
CA VAL A 113 -15.06 8.33 -25.61
C VAL A 113 -16.48 8.29 -26.18
N ALA A 114 -16.65 8.60 -27.48
CA ALA A 114 -17.95 8.66 -28.12
C ALA A 114 -18.29 7.33 -28.82
N GLY A 115 -19.20 6.58 -28.25
CA GLY A 115 -20.00 5.62 -29.01
C GLY A 115 -19.59 4.15 -29.01
N ALA A 116 -18.65 3.70 -28.16
CA ALA A 116 -18.32 2.28 -28.05
C ALA A 116 -18.26 1.80 -26.61
N PRO A 117 -18.65 0.55 -26.31
CA PRO A 117 -18.48 0.00 -24.98
C PRO A 117 -17.00 -0.05 -24.63
N LEU A 118 -16.62 0.63 -23.56
CA LEU A 118 -15.29 0.62 -23.00
C LEU A 118 -15.31 -0.25 -21.74
N ALA A 119 -14.22 -0.96 -21.49
CA ALA A 119 -14.07 -1.73 -20.28
C ALA A 119 -12.72 -1.46 -19.61
N LEU A 120 -12.74 -1.33 -18.29
CA LEU A 120 -11.56 -1.21 -17.47
C LEU A 120 -11.10 -2.61 -17.07
N VAL A 121 -9.92 -2.99 -17.52
CA VAL A 121 -9.27 -4.25 -17.13
C VAL A 121 -8.22 -3.92 -16.08
N LEU A 122 -8.41 -4.42 -14.86
CA LEU A 122 -7.39 -4.31 -13.83
C LEU A 122 -6.29 -5.33 -14.10
N ALA A 123 -5.10 -4.83 -14.39
CA ALA A 123 -3.93 -5.64 -14.67
C ALA A 123 -2.89 -5.50 -13.53
N PRO A 124 -3.06 -6.20 -12.40
CA PRO A 124 -2.15 -6.08 -11.27
C PRO A 124 -0.69 -6.45 -11.60
N TRP A 125 -0.47 -7.18 -12.70
CA TRP A 125 0.87 -7.57 -13.17
C TRP A 125 1.69 -6.43 -13.80
N PHE A 126 1.11 -5.27 -14.12
CA PHE A 126 1.86 -4.09 -14.57
C PHE A 126 3.01 -3.70 -13.60
N LEU A 127 2.77 -3.83 -12.31
CA LEU A 127 3.79 -3.57 -11.28
C LEU A 127 4.98 -4.52 -11.41
N TYR A 128 4.73 -5.76 -11.81
CA TYR A 128 5.77 -6.75 -12.04
C TYR A 128 6.60 -6.46 -13.29
N ASP A 129 5.98 -5.94 -14.37
CA ASP A 129 6.72 -5.52 -15.57
C ASP A 129 7.67 -4.37 -15.24
N ARG A 130 7.24 -3.40 -14.45
CA ARG A 130 8.08 -2.30 -13.96
C ARG A 130 9.20 -2.78 -13.05
N LEU A 131 8.90 -3.74 -12.18
CA LEU A 131 9.93 -4.34 -11.32
C LEU A 131 10.99 -5.08 -12.14
N VAL A 132 10.59 -5.83 -13.16
CA VAL A 132 11.53 -6.50 -14.08
C VAL A 132 12.43 -5.48 -14.77
N GLN A 133 11.87 -4.36 -15.28
CA GLN A 133 12.66 -3.27 -15.88
C GLN A 133 13.66 -2.67 -14.89
N ALA A 134 13.24 -2.43 -13.64
CA ALA A 134 14.11 -1.92 -12.59
C ALA A 134 15.23 -2.90 -12.23
N LEU A 135 14.93 -4.21 -12.15
CA LEU A 135 15.94 -5.24 -11.91
C LEU A 135 16.94 -5.37 -13.06
N ASP A 136 16.50 -5.25 -14.32
CA ASP A 136 17.36 -5.27 -15.49
C ASP A 136 18.28 -4.03 -15.57
N ALA A 137 17.87 -2.91 -14.99
CA ALA A 137 18.68 -1.70 -14.90
C ALA A 137 19.75 -1.71 -13.80
N LEU A 138 19.77 -2.74 -12.92
CA LEU A 138 20.77 -2.86 -11.87
C LEU A 138 22.17 -3.10 -12.44
N HIS A 139 23.15 -2.34 -11.96
CA HIS A 139 24.54 -2.46 -12.37
C HIS A 139 25.49 -2.39 -11.16
N PRO A 140 26.46 -3.31 -11.00
CA PRO A 140 27.34 -3.36 -9.82
C PRO A 140 28.17 -2.09 -9.58
N GLU A 141 28.51 -1.35 -10.64
CA GLU A 141 29.28 -0.11 -10.51
C GLU A 141 28.42 1.08 -10.03
N ARG A 142 27.11 1.01 -10.24
CA ARG A 142 26.15 2.06 -9.87
C ARG A 142 25.36 1.75 -8.63
N HIS A 143 25.19 0.49 -8.28
CA HIS A 143 24.32 0.00 -7.22
C HIS A 143 25.10 -0.77 -6.17
N ALA A 144 24.67 -0.68 -4.92
CA ALA A 144 25.31 -1.37 -3.81
C ALA A 144 24.89 -2.86 -3.76
N VAL A 145 25.22 -3.61 -4.81
CA VAL A 145 24.83 -5.02 -4.96
C VAL A 145 25.32 -5.88 -3.79
N GLU A 146 26.45 -5.54 -3.18
CA GLU A 146 27.03 -6.21 -2.02
C GLU A 146 26.05 -6.30 -0.85
N ARG A 147 25.34 -5.21 -0.55
CA ARG A 147 24.35 -5.17 0.53
C ARG A 147 23.13 -6.05 0.24
N ALA A 148 22.65 -6.03 -1.00
CA ALA A 148 21.61 -6.94 -1.43
C ALA A 148 22.06 -8.40 -1.37
N LEU A 149 23.29 -8.71 -1.77
CA LEU A 149 23.86 -10.06 -1.69
C LEU A 149 24.07 -10.51 -0.23
N ALA A 150 24.47 -9.61 0.68
CA ALA A 150 24.57 -9.90 2.11
C ALA A 150 23.19 -10.29 2.67
N LEU A 151 22.14 -9.56 2.30
CA LEU A 151 20.75 -9.87 2.67
C LEU A 151 20.31 -11.28 2.23
N PHE A 152 20.91 -11.83 1.18
CA PHE A 152 20.65 -13.21 0.71
C PHE A 152 21.73 -14.21 1.13
N GLY A 153 22.55 -13.88 2.12
CA GLY A 153 23.61 -14.77 2.63
C GLY A 153 24.73 -15.06 1.62
N LYS A 154 24.95 -14.18 0.64
CA LYS A 154 25.94 -14.34 -0.44
C LYS A 154 27.09 -13.33 -0.34
N HIS A 155 27.16 -12.56 0.73
CA HIS A 155 28.25 -11.65 1.05
C HIS A 155 28.47 -11.64 2.56
N PRO A 156 29.71 -11.48 3.05
CA PRO A 156 29.98 -11.42 4.48
C PRO A 156 29.27 -10.24 5.16
N VAL A 157 28.84 -10.47 6.39
CA VAL A 157 28.29 -9.44 7.28
C VAL A 157 29.40 -8.95 8.21
N THR A 158 29.51 -7.64 8.34
CA THR A 158 30.49 -6.99 9.20
C THR A 158 29.81 -6.39 10.42
N ARG A 159 30.39 -6.60 11.58
CA ARG A 159 29.98 -5.98 12.83
C ARG A 159 31.14 -5.21 13.45
N VAL A 160 30.91 -3.93 13.74
CA VAL A 160 31.89 -3.06 14.39
C VAL A 160 31.17 -2.32 15.51
N ALA A 161 31.57 -2.57 16.74
CA ALA A 161 30.98 -1.92 17.92
C ALA A 161 31.03 -0.39 17.77
N SER A 162 29.93 0.26 17.98
CA SER A 162 29.77 1.71 17.94
C SER A 162 29.14 2.23 19.24
N ALA A 163 29.53 3.44 19.64
CA ALA A 163 28.84 4.13 20.72
C ALA A 163 27.55 4.75 20.20
N LEU A 164 26.46 4.56 20.94
CA LEU A 164 25.19 5.21 20.63
C LEU A 164 25.30 6.72 20.89
N ARG A 165 24.67 7.53 20.06
CA ARG A 165 24.68 9.00 20.12
C ARG A 165 23.46 9.58 20.80
N VAL A 166 22.40 8.80 20.89
CA VAL A 166 21.11 9.19 21.49
C VAL A 166 20.90 8.38 22.77
N ASP A 167 20.29 9.00 23.77
CA ASP A 167 19.87 8.29 24.98
C ASP A 167 18.54 7.55 24.73
N HIS A 168 18.58 6.24 24.86
CA HIS A 168 17.44 5.35 24.68
C HIS A 168 16.94 4.78 26.03
N ALA A 169 17.00 5.55 27.11
CA ALA A 169 16.65 5.12 28.46
C ALA A 169 15.18 4.65 28.61
N THR A 170 14.28 5.16 27.79
CA THR A 170 12.85 4.77 27.79
C THR A 170 12.59 3.39 27.20
N LEU A 171 13.53 2.82 26.46
CA LEU A 171 13.42 1.50 25.85
C LEU A 171 13.71 0.39 26.89
N ASP A 172 13.05 -0.76 26.73
CA ASP A 172 13.44 -1.96 27.48
C ASP A 172 14.79 -2.53 27.00
N ALA A 173 15.31 -3.52 27.74
CA ALA A 173 16.63 -4.10 27.43
C ALA A 173 16.69 -4.74 26.03
N SER A 174 15.61 -5.39 25.57
CA SER A 174 15.57 -6.03 24.25
C SER A 174 15.50 -5.01 23.13
N GLN A 175 14.75 -3.93 23.33
CA GLN A 175 14.67 -2.81 22.39
C GLN A 175 16.00 -2.06 22.27
N ARG A 176 16.67 -1.78 23.39
CA ARG A 176 18.02 -1.18 23.38
C ARG A 176 19.04 -2.06 22.68
N ALA A 177 19.00 -3.38 22.93
CA ALA A 177 19.87 -4.34 22.22
C ALA A 177 19.63 -4.32 20.71
N ALA A 178 18.39 -4.15 20.27
CA ALA A 178 18.06 -4.02 18.85
C ALA A 178 18.62 -2.73 18.24
N VAL A 179 18.52 -1.58 18.93
CA VAL A 179 19.13 -0.32 18.49
C VAL A 179 20.65 -0.47 18.38
N GLN A 180 21.30 -1.06 19.39
CA GLN A 180 22.74 -1.31 19.38
C GLN A 180 23.16 -2.21 18.23
N LEU A 181 22.43 -3.31 17.98
CA LEU A 181 22.71 -4.22 16.86
C LEU A 181 22.63 -3.48 15.51
N CYS A 182 21.60 -2.64 15.31
CA CYS A 182 21.45 -1.85 14.09
C CYS A 182 22.55 -0.79 13.91
N SER A 183 23.10 -0.27 15.02
CA SER A 183 24.22 0.66 14.98
C SER A 183 25.55 -0.04 14.71
N ASP A 184 25.74 -1.27 15.18
CA ASP A 184 27.00 -2.02 15.06
C ASP A 184 27.15 -2.75 13.73
N SER A 185 26.04 -3.25 13.14
CA SER A 185 26.06 -4.21 12.03
C SER A 185 25.70 -3.57 10.71
N ASP A 186 26.27 -4.08 9.62
CA ASP A 186 25.89 -3.72 8.25
C ASP A 186 24.68 -4.53 7.75
N LEU A 187 24.29 -5.60 8.47
CA LEU A 187 23.04 -6.33 8.29
C LEU A 187 22.48 -6.70 9.68
N ALA A 188 21.26 -6.25 9.97
CA ALA A 188 20.58 -6.53 11.22
C ALA A 188 19.10 -6.90 10.99
N PHE A 189 18.60 -7.81 11.83
CA PHE A 189 17.20 -8.23 11.84
C PHE A 189 16.58 -7.89 13.19
N ILE A 190 15.49 -7.13 13.20
CA ILE A 190 14.64 -6.91 14.36
C ILE A 190 13.45 -7.85 14.26
N TRP A 191 13.45 -8.89 15.06
CA TRP A 191 12.30 -9.76 15.20
C TRP A 191 11.37 -9.22 16.28
N GLY A 192 10.26 -8.66 15.86
CA GLY A 192 9.29 -8.05 16.76
C GLY A 192 7.97 -8.82 16.78
N PRO A 193 7.75 -9.71 17.75
CA PRO A 193 6.45 -10.29 18.03
C PRO A 193 5.33 -9.25 18.19
N PRO A 194 4.05 -9.67 18.17
CA PRO A 194 2.93 -8.75 18.33
C PRO A 194 3.02 -7.95 19.64
N GLY A 195 2.79 -6.63 19.55
CA GLY A 195 2.74 -5.76 20.72
C GLY A 195 4.06 -5.46 21.40
N THR A 196 5.21 -5.86 20.83
CA THR A 196 6.54 -5.65 21.43
C THR A 196 7.16 -4.29 21.13
N GLY A 197 6.41 -3.37 20.55
CA GLY A 197 6.90 -2.02 20.27
C GLY A 197 7.86 -1.93 19.08
N LYS A 198 7.69 -2.77 18.04
CA LYS A 198 8.46 -2.69 16.78
C LYS A 198 8.62 -1.25 16.29
N THR A 199 7.51 -0.54 16.14
CA THR A 199 7.51 0.83 15.61
C THR A 199 8.25 1.80 16.55
N VAL A 200 8.11 1.64 17.86
CA VAL A 200 8.85 2.45 18.85
C VAL A 200 10.36 2.17 18.75
N THR A 201 10.75 0.90 18.70
CA THR A 201 12.17 0.52 18.52
C THR A 201 12.71 1.10 17.21
N LEU A 202 11.93 1.00 16.14
CA LEU A 202 12.30 1.48 14.81
C LEU A 202 12.48 3.01 14.75
N THR A 203 11.62 3.79 15.42
CA THR A 203 11.80 5.25 15.50
C THR A 203 13.10 5.62 16.22
N ASN A 204 13.46 4.89 17.27
CA ASN A 204 14.74 5.08 17.97
C ASN A 204 15.96 4.66 17.11
N VAL A 205 15.83 3.60 16.31
CA VAL A 205 16.86 3.22 15.32
C VAL A 205 17.05 4.33 14.28
N ILE A 206 15.95 4.90 13.75
CA ILE A 206 16.01 6.00 12.79
C ILE A 206 16.69 7.21 13.42
N GLU A 207 16.30 7.61 14.62
CA GLU A 207 16.87 8.74 15.35
C GLU A 207 18.38 8.57 15.56
N GLU A 208 18.81 7.39 16.03
CA GLU A 208 20.23 7.06 16.21
C GLU A 208 21.02 7.16 14.91
N LEU A 209 20.51 6.59 13.82
CA LEU A 209 21.18 6.58 12.53
C LEU A 209 21.22 7.98 11.88
N VAL A 210 20.18 8.78 12.05
CA VAL A 210 20.16 10.19 11.62
C VAL A 210 21.19 10.99 12.42
N ALA A 211 21.28 10.78 13.75
CA ALA A 211 22.29 11.41 14.60
C ALA A 211 23.73 11.01 14.21
N GLN A 212 23.92 9.79 13.72
CA GLN A 212 25.19 9.32 13.15
C GLN A 212 25.50 9.94 11.78
N GLY A 213 24.54 10.62 11.14
CA GLY A 213 24.70 11.31 9.86
C GLY A 213 24.37 10.46 8.64
N TYR A 214 23.74 9.29 8.80
CA TYR A 214 23.34 8.44 7.70
C TYR A 214 22.13 9.01 6.95
N ARG A 215 22.09 8.72 5.65
CA ARG A 215 20.95 8.94 4.77
C ARG A 215 20.13 7.66 4.67
N ILE A 216 18.85 7.69 5.05
CA ILE A 216 18.03 6.51 5.31
C ILE A 216 16.91 6.41 4.27
N LEU A 217 16.72 5.21 3.72
CA LEU A 217 15.52 4.78 3.03
C LEU A 217 14.70 3.89 3.98
N LEU A 218 13.56 4.39 4.46
CA LEU A 218 12.55 3.58 5.12
C LEU A 218 11.56 3.05 4.08
N ALA A 219 11.49 1.76 3.90
CA ALA A 219 10.59 1.14 2.94
C ALA A 219 9.72 0.05 3.59
N SER A 220 8.46 -0.05 3.18
CA SER A 220 7.55 -1.11 3.63
C SER A 220 6.69 -1.64 2.48
N THR A 221 5.99 -2.74 2.71
CA THR A 221 5.05 -3.32 1.73
C THR A 221 3.77 -2.50 1.60
N THR A 222 3.37 -1.75 2.63
CA THR A 222 2.11 -1.01 2.69
C THR A 222 2.31 0.46 3.09
N ASN A 223 1.41 1.32 2.63
CA ASN A 223 1.35 2.70 3.07
C ASN A 223 1.06 2.80 4.58
N ALA A 224 0.15 1.97 5.09
CA ALA A 224 -0.24 1.98 6.50
C ALA A 224 0.94 1.74 7.45
N ALA A 225 1.89 0.87 7.10
CA ALA A 225 3.09 0.63 7.91
C ALA A 225 4.01 1.86 7.92
N ILE A 226 4.22 2.51 6.78
CA ILE A 226 4.98 3.77 6.69
C ILE A 226 4.31 4.86 7.54
N ASP A 227 2.98 5.00 7.44
CA ASP A 227 2.21 6.02 8.14
C ASP A 227 2.21 5.79 9.65
N GLN A 228 2.24 4.52 10.11
CA GLN A 228 2.42 4.19 11.53
C GLN A 228 3.79 4.63 12.06
N VAL A 229 4.87 4.44 11.30
CA VAL A 229 6.20 4.92 11.69
C VAL A 229 6.21 6.44 11.69
N LEU A 230 5.65 7.07 10.66
CA LEU A 230 5.53 8.53 10.55
C LEU A 230 4.79 9.13 11.77
N GLY A 231 3.64 8.56 12.14
CA GLY A 231 2.87 9.00 13.32
C GLY A 231 3.64 8.86 14.65
N LYS A 232 4.60 7.92 14.73
CA LYS A 232 5.47 7.78 15.90
C LYS A 232 6.68 8.71 15.85
N LEU A 233 7.14 9.12 14.68
CA LEU A 233 8.20 10.11 14.50
C LEU A 233 7.69 11.54 14.75
N ALA A 234 6.45 11.84 14.38
CA ALA A 234 5.88 13.19 14.42
C ALA A 234 6.00 13.93 15.75
N PRO A 235 5.90 13.29 16.94
CA PRO A 235 6.08 13.96 18.22
C PRO A 235 7.54 14.37 18.54
N HIS A 236 8.53 13.86 17.78
CA HIS A 236 9.95 14.17 18.04
C HIS A 236 10.31 15.52 17.42
N ALA A 237 10.88 16.44 18.21
CA ALA A 237 11.25 17.78 17.75
C ALA A 237 12.21 17.75 16.55
N TRP A 238 13.25 16.88 16.58
CA TRP A 238 14.19 16.74 15.48
C TRP A 238 13.50 16.35 14.15
N PHE A 239 12.41 15.55 14.23
CA PHE A 239 11.68 15.14 13.03
C PHE A 239 10.85 16.28 12.46
N ALA A 240 10.18 17.07 13.31
CA ALA A 240 9.45 18.25 12.87
C ALA A 240 10.38 19.25 12.15
N ASP A 241 11.56 19.53 12.74
CA ASP A 241 12.58 20.36 12.12
C ASP A 241 13.08 19.80 10.78
N ALA A 242 13.27 18.47 10.70
CA ALA A 242 13.69 17.80 9.49
C ALA A 242 12.61 17.86 8.38
N VAL A 243 11.33 17.73 8.74
CA VAL A 243 10.21 17.89 7.80
C VAL A 243 10.13 19.34 7.29
N GLU A 244 10.27 20.31 8.19
CA GLU A 244 10.26 21.72 7.81
C GLU A 244 11.39 22.09 6.84
N ALA A 245 12.58 21.56 7.09
CA ALA A 245 13.75 21.74 6.24
C ALA A 245 13.72 20.92 4.93
N GLY A 246 12.75 20.02 4.72
CA GLY A 246 12.72 19.07 3.60
C GLY A 246 13.74 17.94 3.72
N ALA A 247 14.31 17.74 4.91
CA ALA A 247 15.28 16.68 5.19
C ALA A 247 14.62 15.34 5.54
N ALA A 248 13.31 15.33 5.86
CA ALA A 248 12.49 14.13 6.03
C ALA A 248 11.26 14.23 5.12
N ILE A 249 11.08 13.25 4.24
CA ILE A 249 10.03 13.26 3.23
C ILE A 249 9.37 11.89 3.09
N ARG A 250 8.09 11.91 2.71
CA ARG A 250 7.30 10.75 2.34
C ARG A 250 6.95 10.78 0.85
N LEU A 251 7.29 9.72 0.13
CA LEU A 251 6.93 9.54 -1.28
C LEU A 251 5.70 8.65 -1.41
N GLY A 252 4.75 9.09 -2.23
CA GLY A 252 3.50 8.41 -2.47
C GLY A 252 2.36 8.96 -1.62
N ARG A 253 1.13 8.55 -1.94
CA ARG A 253 -0.07 9.00 -1.24
C ARG A 253 -0.24 8.31 0.10
N SER A 254 -0.81 9.03 1.05
CA SER A 254 -1.31 8.52 2.32
C SER A 254 -2.78 8.90 2.49
N ASP A 255 -3.55 8.00 3.13
CA ASP A 255 -4.91 8.30 3.60
C ASP A 255 -4.89 8.77 5.07
N ALA A 256 -3.72 8.72 5.72
CA ALA A 256 -3.49 9.17 7.08
C ALA A 256 -2.88 10.57 7.12
N GLU A 257 -2.84 11.17 8.31
CA GLU A 257 -2.14 12.43 8.52
C GLU A 257 -0.63 12.27 8.27
N THR A 258 -0.06 13.11 7.42
CA THR A 258 1.35 13.05 7.01
C THR A 258 2.24 14.08 7.68
N TYR A 259 1.66 14.90 8.57
CA TYR A 259 2.37 15.93 9.33
C TYR A 259 3.22 16.86 8.44
N GLY A 260 2.77 17.09 7.20
CA GLY A 260 3.49 17.90 6.20
C GLY A 260 4.74 17.25 5.59
N ALA A 261 4.96 15.96 5.82
CA ALA A 261 6.11 15.23 5.29
C ALA A 261 5.90 14.73 3.85
N GLU A 262 4.67 14.74 3.29
CA GLU A 262 4.48 14.39 1.88
C GLU A 262 5.32 15.31 0.97
N LEU A 263 5.96 14.73 -0.03
CA LEU A 263 6.79 15.49 -0.95
C LEU A 263 6.05 16.68 -1.56
N ALA A 264 4.77 16.52 -1.88
CA ALA A 264 3.93 17.59 -2.40
C ALA A 264 3.78 18.77 -1.41
N ASP A 265 3.64 18.48 -0.10
CA ASP A 265 3.54 19.49 0.95
C ASP A 265 4.87 20.21 1.17
N VAL A 266 5.97 19.45 1.15
CA VAL A 266 7.34 20.00 1.26
C VAL A 266 7.63 20.93 0.09
N VAL A 267 7.35 20.49 -1.13
CA VAL A 267 7.46 21.32 -2.34
C VAL A 267 6.61 22.58 -2.24
N ALA A 268 5.35 22.42 -1.76
CA ALA A 268 4.44 23.55 -1.58
C ALA A 268 4.97 24.58 -0.59
N ARG A 269 5.52 24.14 0.52
CA ARG A 269 6.09 24.99 1.57
C ARG A 269 7.34 25.73 1.09
N LEU A 270 8.25 25.02 0.43
CA LEU A 270 9.50 25.61 -0.08
C LEU A 270 9.28 26.52 -1.30
N HIS A 271 8.19 26.33 -2.06
CA HIS A 271 7.84 27.10 -3.26
C HIS A 271 6.67 28.09 -3.09
N GLY A 272 6.24 28.37 -1.89
CA GLY A 272 4.99 29.03 -1.52
C GLY A 272 4.48 30.20 -2.37
N ALA A 273 5.35 30.99 -3.00
CA ALA A 273 4.95 32.10 -3.88
C ALA A 273 4.54 31.67 -5.30
N HIS A 274 5.11 30.59 -5.84
CA HIS A 274 4.84 30.13 -7.22
C HIS A 274 3.52 29.33 -7.33
N ARG A 275 3.12 28.62 -6.31
CA ARG A 275 1.92 27.75 -6.33
C ARG A 275 0.63 28.53 -6.53
N GLY A 276 0.45 29.65 -5.82
CA GLY A 276 -0.73 30.50 -5.99
C GLY A 276 -0.86 31.09 -7.41
N ALA A 277 0.28 31.35 -8.07
CA ALA A 277 0.30 31.79 -9.48
C ALA A 277 -0.11 30.65 -10.43
N LEU A 278 0.38 29.43 -10.17
CA LEU A 278 0.03 28.22 -10.94
C LEU A 278 -1.45 27.84 -10.80
N GLU A 279 -1.99 27.88 -9.60
CA GLU A 279 -3.42 27.61 -9.37
C GLU A 279 -4.32 28.62 -10.07
N ARG A 280 -3.96 29.92 -10.00
CA ARG A 280 -4.66 30.95 -10.78
C ARG A 280 -4.58 30.71 -12.28
N LEU A 281 -3.43 30.23 -12.76
CA LEU A 281 -3.24 29.93 -14.17
C LEU A 281 -4.03 28.69 -14.63
N ARG A 282 -4.07 27.63 -13.80
CA ARG A 282 -4.89 26.43 -14.05
C ARG A 282 -6.38 26.76 -14.06
N LYS A 283 -6.85 27.55 -13.10
CA LYS A 283 -8.24 28.03 -13.07
C LYS A 283 -8.56 28.82 -14.36
N ARG A 284 -7.68 29.72 -14.75
CA ARG A 284 -7.85 30.51 -15.99
C ARG A 284 -7.86 29.64 -17.27
N ILE A 285 -7.11 28.54 -17.29
CA ILE A 285 -7.17 27.58 -18.39
C ILE A 285 -8.56 26.91 -18.42
N GLY A 286 -9.08 26.47 -17.29
CA GLY A 286 -10.43 25.90 -17.18
C GLY A 286 -11.52 26.86 -17.67
N ASP A 287 -11.46 28.12 -17.25
CA ASP A 287 -12.39 29.17 -17.68
C ASP A 287 -12.32 29.40 -19.21
N VAL A 288 -11.11 29.44 -19.77
CA VAL A 288 -10.92 29.60 -21.22
C VAL A 288 -11.40 28.36 -21.98
N GLU A 289 -11.18 27.17 -21.48
CA GLU A 289 -11.67 25.92 -22.10
C GLU A 289 -13.20 25.86 -22.12
N GLN A 290 -13.83 26.31 -21.05
CA GLN A 290 -15.30 26.42 -21.00
C GLN A 290 -15.82 27.44 -22.03
N GLN A 291 -15.17 28.60 -22.16
CA GLN A 291 -15.52 29.59 -23.17
C GLN A 291 -15.31 29.06 -24.59
N VAL A 292 -14.24 28.32 -24.86
CA VAL A 292 -14.01 27.69 -26.17
C VAL A 292 -15.08 26.67 -26.51
N ARG A 293 -15.46 25.81 -25.56
CA ARG A 293 -16.54 24.83 -25.78
C ARG A 293 -17.86 25.52 -26.12
N TYR A 294 -18.19 26.52 -25.33
CA TYR A 294 -19.44 27.25 -25.53
C TYR A 294 -19.45 28.01 -26.88
N ALA A 295 -18.34 28.70 -27.24
CA ALA A 295 -18.22 29.39 -28.50
C ALA A 295 -18.30 28.44 -29.71
N ARG A 296 -17.74 27.23 -29.60
CA ARG A 296 -17.84 26.20 -30.65
C ARG A 296 -19.28 25.73 -30.82
N ALA A 297 -19.98 25.39 -29.73
CA ALA A 297 -21.37 24.97 -29.80
C ALA A 297 -22.26 26.03 -30.49
N LEU A 298 -22.04 27.31 -30.17
CA LEU A 298 -22.73 28.40 -30.84
C LEU A 298 -22.37 28.56 -32.32
N ALA A 299 -21.10 28.37 -32.66
CA ALA A 299 -20.64 28.41 -34.06
C ALA A 299 -21.23 27.26 -34.88
N ASP A 300 -21.25 26.05 -34.32
CA ASP A 300 -21.83 24.87 -34.98
C ASP A 300 -23.34 25.02 -35.18
N GLU A 301 -24.08 25.54 -34.18
CA GLU A 301 -25.51 25.85 -34.27
C GLU A 301 -25.78 26.89 -35.37
N LEU A 302 -24.99 27.96 -35.38
CA LEU A 302 -25.14 29.01 -36.38
C LEU A 302 -24.71 28.58 -37.77
N ALA A 303 -23.65 27.77 -37.90
CA ALA A 303 -23.21 27.20 -39.19
C ALA A 303 -24.28 26.28 -39.77
N ALA A 304 -24.93 25.46 -38.96
CA ALA A 304 -26.07 24.64 -39.38
C ALA A 304 -27.25 25.47 -39.89
N ALA A 305 -27.49 26.61 -39.23
CA ALA A 305 -28.57 27.55 -39.61
C ALA A 305 -28.27 28.37 -40.90
N VAL A 306 -26.98 28.59 -41.19
CA VAL A 306 -26.51 29.38 -42.36
C VAL A 306 -26.19 28.50 -43.58
N ALA A 307 -26.12 27.18 -43.39
CA ALA A 307 -25.89 26.23 -44.49
C ALA A 307 -26.95 26.36 -45.59
N PRO A 308 -26.59 26.26 -46.88
CA PRO A 308 -27.55 26.39 -48.00
C PRO A 308 -28.58 25.26 -47.92
N GLN A 309 -29.80 25.58 -47.49
CA GLN A 309 -30.91 24.64 -47.53
C GLN A 309 -31.42 24.55 -48.97
N GLN A 310 -31.55 23.32 -49.48
CA GLN A 310 -32.11 23.04 -50.81
C GLN A 310 -33.63 23.24 -50.88
N SER A 311 -34.24 23.96 -49.95
CA SER A 311 -35.69 24.21 -49.88
C SER A 311 -36.02 25.66 -50.24
N LEU A 312 -36.91 25.83 -51.22
CA LEU A 312 -37.45 27.11 -51.71
C LEU A 312 -38.29 27.87 -50.68
N PHE A 313 -38.52 27.35 -49.47
CA PHE A 313 -39.38 27.92 -48.42
C PHE A 313 -38.69 28.04 -47.04
N ALA A 314 -37.35 28.18 -46.97
CA ALA A 314 -36.68 28.37 -45.70
C ALA A 314 -36.93 29.80 -45.18
N GLU A 315 -37.68 29.93 -44.06
CA GLU A 315 -37.74 31.14 -43.28
C GLU A 315 -36.34 31.56 -42.86
N ARG A 316 -36.02 32.86 -42.90
CA ARG A 316 -34.76 33.45 -42.44
C ARG A 316 -34.53 33.07 -40.98
N THR A 317 -33.61 32.15 -40.74
CA THR A 317 -33.17 31.80 -39.38
C THR A 317 -32.57 33.05 -38.73
N GLY A 318 -33.11 33.47 -37.60
CA GLY A 318 -32.63 34.62 -36.85
C GLY A 318 -31.23 34.36 -36.29
N GLY A 319 -30.35 35.37 -36.34
CA GLY A 319 -29.03 35.29 -35.71
C GLY A 319 -29.11 35.17 -34.17
N LEU A 320 -27.96 34.93 -33.55
CA LEU A 320 -27.82 34.79 -32.11
C LEU A 320 -28.15 36.11 -31.40
N ARG A 321 -28.89 36.03 -30.27
CA ARG A 321 -29.28 37.19 -29.45
C ARG A 321 -28.10 37.71 -28.60
N PRO A 322 -28.10 39.01 -28.21
CA PRO A 322 -27.04 39.60 -27.39
C PRO A 322 -26.74 38.83 -26.10
N GLY A 323 -27.77 38.37 -25.36
CA GLY A 323 -27.62 37.64 -24.12
C GLY A 323 -26.90 36.26 -24.27
N VAL A 324 -27.02 35.61 -25.44
CA VAL A 324 -26.33 34.38 -25.75
C VAL A 324 -24.84 34.69 -26.08
N LEU A 325 -24.57 35.69 -26.87
CA LEU A 325 -23.25 36.16 -27.23
C LEU A 325 -22.48 36.77 -26.05
N ALA A 326 -23.16 37.34 -25.05
CA ALA A 326 -22.55 37.89 -23.85
C ALA A 326 -21.82 36.83 -22.98
N ARG A 327 -22.09 35.55 -23.19
CA ARG A 327 -21.34 34.45 -22.55
C ARG A 327 -19.94 34.26 -23.13
N VAL A 328 -19.66 34.79 -24.32
CA VAL A 328 -18.40 34.64 -25.07
C VAL A 328 -17.70 35.98 -25.31
N PHE A 329 -18.47 37.05 -25.44
CA PHE A 329 -18.00 38.41 -25.68
C PHE A 329 -18.36 39.33 -24.50
N SER A 330 -17.71 40.51 -24.42
CA SER A 330 -18.17 41.53 -23.51
C SER A 330 -19.55 42.08 -23.93
N PRO A 331 -20.36 42.59 -22.99
CA PRO A 331 -21.75 42.99 -23.30
C PRO A 331 -21.87 43.91 -24.50
N GLY A 332 -21.13 44.98 -24.58
CA GLY A 332 -21.21 45.93 -25.71
C GLY A 332 -20.73 45.32 -27.05
N LEU A 333 -19.75 44.38 -27.03
CA LEU A 333 -19.35 43.67 -28.23
C LEU A 333 -20.38 42.61 -28.65
N ALA A 334 -21.05 42.00 -27.68
CA ALA A 334 -22.13 41.05 -27.92
C ALA A 334 -23.33 41.72 -28.62
N GLU A 335 -23.73 42.92 -28.18
CA GLU A 335 -24.75 43.75 -28.85
C GLU A 335 -24.35 44.11 -30.29
N ALA A 336 -23.10 44.58 -30.49
CA ALA A 336 -22.60 44.95 -31.81
C ALA A 336 -22.51 43.76 -32.77
N ILE A 337 -22.23 42.56 -32.25
CA ILE A 337 -22.19 41.31 -33.07
C ILE A 337 -23.61 40.82 -33.35
N ALA A 338 -24.51 40.89 -32.38
CA ALA A 338 -25.93 40.49 -32.55
C ALA A 338 -26.65 41.30 -33.61
N ALA A 339 -26.26 42.55 -33.81
CA ALA A 339 -26.80 43.44 -34.85
C ALA A 339 -26.32 43.06 -36.28
N ARG A 340 -25.38 42.16 -36.45
CA ARG A 340 -24.83 41.72 -37.75
C ARG A 340 -25.64 40.55 -38.33
N ASP A 341 -25.39 40.32 -39.61
CA ASP A 341 -25.99 39.14 -40.24
C ASP A 341 -25.39 37.84 -39.66
N PRO A 342 -26.10 36.70 -39.73
CA PRO A 342 -25.68 35.44 -39.15
C PRO A 342 -24.29 34.94 -39.64
N ARG A 343 -23.89 35.23 -40.88
CA ARG A 343 -22.59 34.86 -41.41
C ARG A 343 -21.44 35.66 -40.75
N ASP A 344 -21.69 36.97 -40.50
CA ASP A 344 -20.70 37.80 -39.83
C ASP A 344 -20.64 37.50 -38.32
N GLN A 345 -21.74 37.05 -37.69
CA GLN A 345 -21.75 36.51 -36.35
C GLN A 345 -20.90 35.24 -36.25
N LEU A 346 -21.03 34.33 -37.23
CA LEU A 346 -20.22 33.11 -37.33
C LEU A 346 -18.73 33.43 -37.42
N ARG A 347 -18.33 34.34 -38.34
CA ARG A 347 -16.92 34.81 -38.45
C ARG A 347 -16.40 35.38 -37.14
N ALA A 348 -17.21 36.17 -36.41
CA ALA A 348 -16.83 36.70 -35.12
C ALA A 348 -16.57 35.63 -34.07
N LEU A 349 -17.40 34.56 -34.04
CA LEU A 349 -17.23 33.39 -33.17
C LEU A 349 -15.97 32.62 -33.52
N GLU A 350 -15.69 32.34 -34.79
CA GLU A 350 -14.47 31.65 -35.25
C GLU A 350 -13.19 32.42 -34.87
N LEU A 351 -13.19 33.74 -35.07
CA LEU A 351 -12.08 34.57 -34.62
C LEU A 351 -11.90 34.54 -33.10
N ARG A 352 -12.99 34.54 -32.36
CA ARG A 352 -12.95 34.40 -30.89
C ARG A 352 -12.40 33.07 -30.44
N ILE A 353 -12.87 31.97 -31.03
CA ILE A 353 -12.36 30.60 -30.80
C ILE A 353 -10.85 30.56 -31.02
N THR A 354 -10.37 31.10 -32.14
CA THR A 354 -8.94 31.13 -32.48
C THR A 354 -8.12 31.93 -31.46
N ARG A 355 -8.63 33.07 -31.01
CA ARG A 355 -7.97 33.91 -29.96
C ARG A 355 -7.94 33.17 -28.62
N LEU A 356 -9.06 32.56 -28.20
CA LEU A 356 -9.13 31.79 -26.95
C LEU A 356 -8.23 30.56 -26.99
N ALA A 357 -8.17 29.85 -28.14
CA ALA A 357 -7.25 28.71 -28.33
C ALA A 357 -5.79 29.13 -28.19
N ARG A 358 -5.41 30.32 -28.72
CA ARG A 358 -4.04 30.87 -28.56
C ARG A 358 -3.73 31.21 -27.10
N VAL A 359 -4.68 31.83 -26.38
CA VAL A 359 -4.51 32.17 -24.94
C VAL A 359 -4.37 30.89 -24.13
N ARG A 360 -5.20 29.87 -24.41
CA ARG A 360 -5.10 28.54 -23.79
C ARG A 360 -3.73 27.90 -24.03
N GLY A 361 -3.25 27.92 -25.29
CA GLY A 361 -1.94 27.37 -25.64
C GLY A 361 -0.79 28.02 -24.85
N LEU A 362 -0.77 29.35 -24.77
CA LEU A 362 0.21 30.10 -23.99
C LEU A 362 0.14 29.81 -22.50
N ALA A 363 -1.06 29.69 -21.95
CA ALA A 363 -1.26 29.37 -20.54
C ALA A 363 -0.80 27.91 -20.23
N LYS A 364 -1.12 26.94 -21.11
CA LYS A 364 -0.65 25.55 -21.00
C LYS A 364 0.88 25.46 -21.09
N ALA A 365 1.52 26.22 -22.00
CA ALA A 365 2.98 26.27 -22.08
C ALA A 365 3.61 26.81 -20.78
N LYS A 366 3.05 27.85 -20.18
CA LYS A 366 3.51 28.37 -18.89
C LYS A 366 3.36 27.36 -17.76
N VAL A 367 2.23 26.63 -17.70
CA VAL A 367 2.03 25.55 -16.72
C VAL A 367 3.03 24.42 -16.94
N ALA A 368 3.34 24.06 -18.19
CA ALA A 368 4.31 23.02 -18.50
C ALA A 368 5.74 23.42 -18.06
N ILE A 369 6.17 24.66 -18.30
CA ILE A 369 7.47 25.17 -17.84
C ILE A 369 7.56 25.17 -16.32
N ALA A 370 6.50 25.58 -15.64
CA ALA A 370 6.47 25.58 -14.18
C ALA A 370 6.44 24.16 -13.60
N ALA A 371 5.73 23.22 -14.24
CA ALA A 371 5.74 21.81 -13.86
C ALA A 371 7.11 21.15 -14.06
N GLU A 372 7.89 21.60 -15.06
CA GLU A 372 9.28 21.15 -15.24
C GLU A 372 10.19 21.67 -14.12
N ALA A 373 10.02 22.94 -13.75
CA ALA A 373 10.73 23.54 -12.62
C ALA A 373 10.39 22.83 -11.29
N ASP A 374 9.12 22.46 -11.08
CA ASP A 374 8.69 21.70 -9.91
C ASP A 374 9.31 20.30 -9.87
N ARG A 375 9.38 19.58 -11.02
CA ARG A 375 10.08 18.28 -11.11
C ARG A 375 11.55 18.36 -10.75
N GLY A 376 12.23 19.41 -11.18
CA GLY A 376 13.62 19.69 -10.82
C GLY A 376 13.80 19.93 -9.32
N LEU A 377 12.83 20.60 -8.68
CA LEU A 377 12.83 20.80 -7.23
C LEU A 377 12.53 19.51 -6.48
N GLU A 378 11.52 18.72 -6.90
CA GLU A 378 11.22 17.41 -6.31
C GLU A 378 12.45 16.51 -6.30
N ALA A 379 13.14 16.40 -7.45
CA ALA A 379 14.35 15.59 -7.57
C ALA A 379 15.46 16.08 -6.62
N ARG A 380 15.63 17.39 -6.47
CA ARG A 380 16.60 17.98 -5.55
C ARG A 380 16.24 17.70 -4.09
N ILE A 381 14.98 17.91 -3.70
CA ILE A 381 14.51 17.61 -2.34
C ILE A 381 14.75 16.14 -2.00
N VAL A 382 14.35 15.22 -2.90
CA VAL A 382 14.58 13.78 -2.69
C VAL A 382 16.06 13.46 -2.54
N THR A 383 16.93 14.11 -3.32
CA THR A 383 18.39 13.89 -3.27
C THR A 383 19.02 14.41 -1.97
N GLU A 384 18.54 15.54 -1.45
CA GLU A 384 19.06 16.20 -0.25
C GLU A 384 18.46 15.63 1.05
N ALA A 385 17.29 15.00 0.97
CA ALA A 385 16.61 14.43 2.14
C ALA A 385 17.46 13.37 2.85
N ARG A 386 17.51 13.46 4.20
CA ARG A 386 18.19 12.51 5.09
C ARG A 386 17.35 11.27 5.34
N LEU A 387 16.02 11.43 5.42
CA LEU A 387 15.07 10.35 5.62
C LEU A 387 14.05 10.39 4.48
N VAL A 388 14.04 9.34 3.65
CA VAL A 388 13.04 9.14 2.61
C VAL A 388 12.20 7.94 2.98
N MET A 389 10.88 8.13 3.08
CA MET A 389 9.91 7.10 3.46
C MET A 389 9.03 6.78 2.26
N CYS A 390 8.96 5.51 1.87
CA CYS A 390 8.10 5.08 0.75
C CYS A 390 7.76 3.59 0.82
N THR A 391 6.81 3.16 0.00
CA THR A 391 6.62 1.71 -0.18
C THR A 391 7.74 1.10 -1.03
N LEU A 392 7.99 -0.20 -0.85
CA LEU A 392 8.92 -0.96 -1.71
C LEU A 392 8.54 -0.82 -3.19
N THR A 393 7.25 -0.72 -3.49
CA THR A 393 6.76 -0.47 -4.84
C THR A 393 7.20 0.89 -5.37
N ASN A 394 7.08 1.97 -4.56
CA ASN A 394 7.54 3.30 -4.96
C ASN A 394 9.05 3.37 -5.12
N ALA A 395 9.82 2.55 -4.41
CA ALA A 395 11.27 2.53 -4.54
C ALA A 395 11.74 2.18 -5.98
N TYR A 396 10.99 1.35 -6.72
CA TYR A 396 11.32 1.01 -8.10
C TYR A 396 10.43 1.67 -9.15
N LEU A 397 9.23 2.17 -8.77
CA LEU A 397 8.32 2.83 -9.71
C LEU A 397 8.63 4.32 -9.91
N SER A 398 9.03 5.02 -8.84
CA SER A 398 9.22 6.46 -8.89
C SER A 398 10.49 6.82 -9.66
N PRO A 399 10.39 7.64 -10.71
CA PRO A 399 11.57 8.15 -11.41
C PRO A 399 12.51 8.94 -10.49
N LEU A 400 11.97 9.54 -9.41
CA LEU A 400 12.75 10.27 -8.42
C LEU A 400 13.69 9.37 -7.60
N MET A 401 13.45 8.04 -7.61
CA MET A 401 14.22 7.05 -6.87
C MET A 401 15.32 6.38 -7.70
N THR A 402 15.24 6.41 -9.02
CA THR A 402 16.10 5.62 -9.95
C THR A 402 17.60 5.82 -9.70
N ASP A 403 18.02 7.07 -9.50
CA ASP A 403 19.43 7.42 -9.29
C ASP A 403 19.79 7.73 -7.83
N GLN A 404 18.86 7.45 -6.90
CA GLN A 404 19.11 7.72 -5.49
C GLN A 404 20.07 6.70 -4.89
N ARG A 405 20.87 7.15 -3.92
CA ARG A 405 21.77 6.33 -3.12
C ARG A 405 21.59 6.69 -1.67
N PHE A 406 21.34 5.69 -0.88
CA PHE A 406 21.19 5.80 0.57
C PHE A 406 22.35 5.14 1.28
N ASP A 407 22.52 5.46 2.55
CA ASP A 407 23.46 4.73 3.39
C ASP A 407 22.79 3.49 3.97
N VAL A 408 21.54 3.63 4.40
CA VAL A 408 20.80 2.60 5.13
C VAL A 408 19.46 2.33 4.47
N LEU A 409 19.14 1.04 4.27
CA LEU A 409 17.77 0.56 4.08
C LEU A 409 17.22 0.12 5.44
N ILE A 410 16.04 0.59 5.77
CA ILE A 410 15.20 0.01 6.81
C ILE A 410 13.96 -0.57 6.10
N ALA A 411 13.84 -1.89 6.11
CA ALA A 411 12.71 -2.61 5.53
C ALA A 411 11.73 -3.00 6.64
N GLU A 412 10.62 -2.27 6.75
CA GLU A 412 9.57 -2.48 7.76
C GLU A 412 8.51 -3.46 7.23
N GLU A 413 7.95 -4.32 8.10
CA GLU A 413 7.07 -5.45 7.75
C GLU A 413 7.66 -6.35 6.63
N ALA A 414 8.99 -6.52 6.68
CA ALA A 414 9.72 -7.22 5.62
C ALA A 414 9.43 -8.73 5.56
N SER A 415 8.85 -9.31 6.60
CA SER A 415 8.38 -10.71 6.59
C SER A 415 7.32 -10.97 5.52
N MET A 416 6.58 -9.94 5.10
CA MET A 416 5.56 -10.01 4.04
C MET A 416 6.05 -9.55 2.68
N ALA A 417 7.23 -8.98 2.60
CA ALA A 417 7.78 -8.51 1.34
C ALA A 417 8.16 -9.68 0.44
N THR A 418 7.72 -9.66 -0.82
CA THR A 418 8.31 -10.53 -1.82
C THR A 418 9.78 -10.17 -2.03
N LEU A 419 10.61 -11.16 -2.37
CA LEU A 419 12.06 -10.99 -2.40
C LEU A 419 12.57 -9.98 -3.45
N PRO A 420 12.01 -9.89 -4.68
CA PRO A 420 12.58 -9.02 -5.71
C PRO A 420 12.54 -7.51 -5.40
N PRO A 421 11.44 -6.90 -4.92
CA PRO A 421 11.43 -5.48 -4.56
C PRO A 421 12.32 -5.18 -3.35
N LEU A 422 12.43 -6.12 -2.39
CA LEU A 422 13.33 -5.98 -1.26
C LEU A 422 14.81 -6.02 -1.69
N PHE A 423 15.16 -6.93 -2.61
CA PHE A 423 16.47 -6.97 -3.24
C PHE A 423 16.81 -5.67 -3.95
N TYR A 424 15.88 -5.15 -4.76
CA TYR A 424 16.06 -3.88 -5.45
C TYR A 424 16.31 -2.72 -4.47
N ALA A 425 15.48 -2.59 -3.43
CA ALA A 425 15.65 -1.55 -2.42
C ALA A 425 17.02 -1.66 -1.69
N ALA A 426 17.47 -2.88 -1.41
CA ALA A 426 18.79 -3.11 -0.81
C ALA A 426 19.94 -2.68 -1.74
N CYS A 427 19.78 -2.83 -3.06
CA CYS A 427 20.76 -2.32 -4.04
C CYS A 427 20.89 -0.79 -4.07
N LEU A 428 19.93 -0.04 -3.52
CA LEU A 428 20.00 1.42 -3.39
C LEU A 428 20.83 1.87 -2.17
N CYS A 429 21.22 0.95 -1.25
CA CYS A 429 21.78 1.26 0.06
C CYS A 429 23.17 0.67 0.23
N ARG A 430 24.17 1.53 0.51
CA ARG A 430 25.61 1.18 0.44
C ARG A 430 26.22 0.70 1.75
N ALA A 431 25.66 1.08 2.91
CA ALA A 431 26.30 0.82 4.18
C ALA A 431 25.59 -0.26 5.00
N ARG A 432 24.26 -0.17 5.17
CA ARG A 432 23.51 -1.05 6.07
C ARG A 432 22.17 -1.47 5.49
N VAL A 433 21.73 -2.68 5.88
CA VAL A 433 20.35 -3.15 5.67
C VAL A 433 19.80 -3.60 7.02
N ILE A 434 18.68 -3.04 7.41
CA ILE A 434 17.96 -3.37 8.64
C ILE A 434 16.59 -3.91 8.23
N VAL A 435 16.33 -5.14 8.62
CA VAL A 435 15.10 -5.87 8.32
C VAL A 435 14.26 -5.91 9.58
N VAL A 436 13.04 -5.37 9.52
CA VAL A 436 12.11 -5.35 10.65
C VAL A 436 10.87 -6.16 10.28
N GLY A 437 10.46 -7.08 11.14
CA GLY A 437 9.30 -7.91 10.88
C GLY A 437 9.11 -9.01 11.90
N ASP A 438 8.23 -9.94 11.57
CA ASP A 438 7.95 -11.10 12.40
C ASP A 438 7.79 -12.35 11.51
N PRO A 439 8.75 -13.28 11.50
CA PRO A 439 8.68 -14.49 10.68
C PRO A 439 7.53 -15.43 11.08
N ARG A 440 6.91 -15.24 12.24
CA ARG A 440 5.77 -16.02 12.73
C ARG A 440 4.41 -15.35 12.40
N GLN A 441 4.42 -14.20 11.72
CA GLN A 441 3.24 -13.54 11.16
C GLN A 441 3.16 -13.79 9.64
N LEU A 442 2.34 -13.00 8.94
CA LEU A 442 2.02 -13.28 7.53
C LEU A 442 3.29 -13.36 6.66
N PRO A 443 3.39 -14.40 5.82
CA PRO A 443 4.42 -14.48 4.80
C PRO A 443 4.05 -13.64 3.56
N PRO A 444 4.97 -13.49 2.59
CA PRO A 444 4.65 -12.90 1.29
C PRO A 444 3.47 -13.61 0.62
N ILE A 445 2.58 -12.85 -0.01
CA ILE A 445 1.46 -13.39 -0.77
C ILE A 445 1.95 -13.70 -2.19
N VAL A 446 1.81 -14.97 -2.60
CA VAL A 446 2.11 -15.46 -3.94
C VAL A 446 0.93 -16.33 -4.39
N HIS A 447 0.40 -16.06 -5.59
CA HIS A 447 -0.76 -16.75 -6.15
C HIS A 447 -0.40 -18.07 -6.82
N ALA A 448 0.85 -18.18 -7.30
CA ALA A 448 1.32 -19.39 -7.94
C ALA A 448 1.51 -20.54 -6.93
N ASP A 449 0.97 -21.71 -7.27
CA ASP A 449 1.19 -22.94 -6.51
C ASP A 449 2.53 -23.62 -6.85
N ASP A 450 3.25 -23.11 -7.84
CA ASP A 450 4.54 -23.63 -8.28
C ASP A 450 5.63 -23.38 -7.23
N GLU A 451 6.29 -24.47 -6.80
CA GLU A 451 7.34 -24.44 -5.78
C GLU A 451 8.56 -23.60 -6.21
N MET A 452 8.92 -23.60 -7.50
CA MET A 452 10.02 -22.79 -8.04
C MET A 452 9.70 -21.30 -7.92
N VAL A 453 8.43 -20.90 -8.21
CA VAL A 453 7.97 -19.53 -8.05
C VAL A 453 8.01 -19.12 -6.58
N ARG A 454 7.47 -19.95 -5.69
CA ARG A 454 7.49 -19.71 -4.24
C ARG A 454 8.91 -19.55 -3.70
N ARG A 455 9.84 -20.40 -4.13
CA ARG A 455 11.25 -20.29 -3.75
C ARG A 455 11.92 -19.03 -4.27
N ALA A 456 11.57 -18.59 -5.48
CA ALA A 456 12.20 -17.43 -6.11
C ALA A 456 11.72 -16.11 -5.50
N ILE A 457 10.42 -15.97 -5.19
CA ILE A 457 9.85 -14.66 -4.82
C ILE A 457 9.05 -14.66 -3.52
N GLY A 458 8.52 -15.81 -3.06
CA GLY A 458 7.51 -15.92 -2.01
C GLY A 458 8.04 -16.35 -0.65
N ARG A 459 9.36 -16.53 -0.47
CA ARG A 459 9.92 -16.88 0.83
C ARG A 459 10.03 -15.65 1.73
N ASN A 460 9.80 -15.85 3.02
CA ASN A 460 10.11 -14.85 4.03
C ASN A 460 11.62 -14.56 4.06
N ILE A 461 12.00 -13.31 4.09
CA ILE A 461 13.43 -12.91 4.07
C ILE A 461 14.18 -13.41 5.31
N PHE A 462 13.54 -13.55 6.46
CA PHE A 462 14.16 -14.19 7.63
C PHE A 462 14.58 -15.62 7.32
N ASP A 463 13.72 -16.42 6.70
CA ASP A 463 14.00 -17.81 6.34
C ASP A 463 15.03 -17.96 5.21
N VAL A 464 15.23 -16.90 4.43
CA VAL A 464 16.23 -16.87 3.35
C VAL A 464 17.63 -16.59 3.89
N THR A 465 17.73 -15.67 4.86
CA THR A 465 19.00 -15.12 5.34
C THR A 465 19.48 -15.81 6.61
N VAL A 466 18.55 -16.13 7.50
CA VAL A 466 18.84 -16.56 8.87
C VAL A 466 18.46 -18.03 9.04
N ALA A 467 19.44 -18.89 9.20
CA ALA A 467 19.19 -20.33 9.34
C ALA A 467 18.42 -20.68 10.63
N ASP A 468 18.76 -20.01 11.72
CA ASP A 468 18.12 -20.13 13.03
C ASP A 468 17.99 -18.73 13.67
N PRO A 469 16.81 -18.09 13.60
CA PRO A 469 16.60 -16.76 14.17
C PRO A 469 16.84 -16.70 15.69
N ASP A 470 16.74 -17.83 16.37
CA ASP A 470 16.87 -17.91 17.83
C ASP A 470 18.32 -17.91 18.30
N ARG A 471 19.26 -18.23 17.42
CA ARG A 471 20.70 -18.35 17.72
C ARG A 471 21.56 -17.39 16.90
N SER A 472 20.97 -16.62 16.03
CA SER A 472 21.73 -15.74 15.14
C SER A 472 22.12 -14.43 15.80
N GLU A 473 23.39 -14.08 15.75
CA GLU A 473 23.90 -12.78 16.20
C GLU A 473 23.42 -11.59 15.35
N MET A 474 22.84 -11.86 14.18
CA MET A 474 22.23 -10.85 13.30
C MET A 474 20.80 -10.51 13.70
N VAL A 475 20.20 -11.21 14.67
CA VAL A 475 18.80 -11.07 15.06
C VAL A 475 18.68 -10.57 16.48
N ALA A 476 17.95 -9.47 16.65
CA ALA A 476 17.49 -9.02 17.96
C ALA A 476 15.98 -9.28 18.07
N MET A 477 15.58 -10.21 18.95
CA MET A 477 14.17 -10.45 19.24
C MET A 477 13.71 -9.51 20.36
N LEU A 478 12.60 -8.79 20.11
CA LEU A 478 11.93 -8.00 21.14
C LEU A 478 11.13 -8.92 22.06
N GLY A 479 11.52 -8.98 23.33
CA GLY A 479 11.03 -9.98 24.27
C GLY A 479 9.91 -9.52 25.20
N VAL A 480 9.48 -8.24 25.15
CA VAL A 480 8.45 -7.69 26.04
C VAL A 480 7.28 -7.17 25.22
N GLN A 481 6.08 -7.71 25.45
CA GLN A 481 4.86 -7.24 24.80
C GLN A 481 4.08 -6.28 25.71
N TYR A 482 3.49 -5.23 25.13
CA TYR A 482 2.81 -4.12 25.79
C TYR A 482 1.34 -3.96 25.37
N ARG A 483 0.82 -4.90 24.56
CA ARG A 483 -0.51 -4.80 23.94
C ARG A 483 -1.55 -5.67 24.62
N MET A 484 -1.27 -6.97 24.66
CA MET A 484 -2.25 -8.00 25.00
C MET A 484 -2.37 -8.17 26.52
N HIS A 485 -3.57 -8.47 26.99
CA HIS A 485 -3.77 -9.01 28.34
C HIS A 485 -2.78 -10.15 28.62
N PRO A 486 -2.20 -10.25 29.82
CA PRO A 486 -1.19 -11.26 30.13
C PRO A 486 -1.59 -12.69 29.73
N SER A 487 -2.83 -13.10 29.95
CA SER A 487 -3.33 -14.44 29.56
C SER A 487 -3.30 -14.65 28.05
N ILE A 488 -3.71 -13.65 27.25
CA ILE A 488 -3.68 -13.73 25.79
C ILE A 488 -2.23 -13.76 25.32
N GLY A 489 -1.38 -12.89 25.87
CA GLY A 489 0.04 -12.86 25.57
C GLY A 489 0.76 -14.17 25.91
N ALA A 490 0.44 -14.80 27.03
CA ALA A 490 0.97 -16.10 27.42
C ALA A 490 0.53 -17.22 26.47
N LEU A 491 -0.74 -17.23 26.06
CA LEU A 491 -1.25 -18.20 25.07
C LEU A 491 -0.50 -18.07 23.73
N VAL A 492 -0.38 -16.85 23.22
CA VAL A 492 0.35 -16.54 21.97
C VAL A 492 1.84 -16.88 22.12
N GLY A 493 2.45 -16.55 23.28
CA GLY A 493 3.84 -16.86 23.61
C GLY A 493 4.15 -18.35 23.53
N ARG A 494 3.32 -19.18 24.17
CA ARG A 494 3.47 -20.66 24.14
C ARG A 494 3.31 -21.24 22.75
N LEU A 495 2.29 -20.81 22.02
CA LEU A 495 1.97 -21.41 20.72
C LEU A 495 2.98 -21.05 19.62
N PHE A 496 3.55 -19.84 19.64
CA PHE A 496 4.31 -19.33 18.49
C PHE A 496 5.73 -18.85 18.83
N TYR A 497 6.04 -18.52 20.09
CA TYR A 497 7.30 -17.87 20.45
C TYR A 497 8.11 -18.61 21.54
N GLY A 498 7.75 -19.86 21.82
CA GLY A 498 8.48 -20.72 22.76
C GLY A 498 8.59 -20.14 24.18
N ASP A 499 7.52 -19.52 24.66
CA ASP A 499 7.41 -18.86 25.98
C ASP A 499 8.44 -17.73 26.25
N ARG A 500 9.01 -17.13 25.20
CA ARG A 500 10.02 -16.06 25.32
C ARG A 500 9.44 -14.66 25.52
N LEU A 501 8.11 -14.51 25.42
CA LEU A 501 7.43 -13.24 25.60
C LEU A 501 7.16 -12.96 27.08
N ARG A 502 7.63 -11.83 27.59
CA ARG A 502 7.21 -11.25 28.86
C ARG A 502 6.08 -10.26 28.61
N HIS A 503 5.25 -10.05 29.62
CA HIS A 503 4.03 -9.26 29.51
C HIS A 503 4.14 -8.03 30.38
N ALA A 504 4.13 -6.84 29.77
CA ALA A 504 4.17 -5.54 30.43
C ALA A 504 3.03 -4.62 29.95
N ALA A 505 1.95 -5.22 29.41
CA ALA A 505 0.74 -4.47 29.08
C ALA A 505 0.17 -3.83 30.36
N ASP A 506 -0.44 -2.65 30.22
CA ASP A 506 -1.16 -2.01 31.33
C ASP A 506 -2.29 -2.95 31.82
N ALA A 507 -2.06 -3.57 32.97
CA ALA A 507 -2.96 -4.56 33.56
C ALA A 507 -4.34 -3.93 33.84
N ALA A 508 -4.40 -2.68 34.33
CA ALA A 508 -5.67 -2.03 34.64
C ALA A 508 -6.52 -1.81 33.38
N SER A 509 -5.89 -1.38 32.27
CA SER A 509 -6.58 -1.16 30.99
C SER A 509 -7.07 -2.47 30.38
N THR A 510 -6.26 -3.52 30.38
CA THR A 510 -6.63 -4.81 29.78
C THR A 510 -7.64 -5.58 30.64
N GLU A 511 -7.56 -5.50 31.97
CA GLU A 511 -8.55 -6.05 32.88
C GLU A 511 -9.91 -5.34 32.77
N ALA A 512 -9.93 -4.03 32.61
CA ALA A 512 -11.17 -3.28 32.36
C ALA A 512 -11.90 -3.73 31.11
N ILE A 513 -11.16 -4.14 30.07
CA ILE A 513 -11.72 -4.75 28.85
C ILE A 513 -12.21 -6.17 29.14
N ALA A 514 -11.42 -6.98 29.86
CA ALA A 514 -11.77 -8.34 30.21
C ALA A 514 -13.02 -8.42 31.12
N ALA A 515 -13.26 -7.38 31.92
CA ALA A 515 -14.44 -7.28 32.79
C ALA A 515 -15.77 -7.07 32.03
N ARG A 516 -15.75 -6.65 30.76
CA ARG A 516 -16.97 -6.41 29.96
C ARG A 516 -17.58 -7.72 29.44
N ALA A 517 -18.87 -7.70 29.11
CA ALA A 517 -19.53 -8.79 28.39
C ALA A 517 -19.01 -8.86 26.92
N PRO A 518 -19.09 -10.04 26.26
CA PRO A 518 -19.49 -11.33 26.82
C PRO A 518 -18.44 -11.91 27.78
N PHE A 519 -18.84 -12.79 28.65
CA PHE A 519 -17.98 -13.48 29.61
C PHE A 519 -17.18 -12.54 30.55
N PRO A 520 -17.85 -11.75 31.40
CA PRO A 520 -17.18 -10.81 32.31
C PRO A 520 -16.11 -11.49 33.18
N GLY A 521 -14.94 -10.84 33.30
CA GLY A 521 -13.79 -11.34 34.07
C GLY A 521 -12.95 -12.42 33.35
N ARG A 522 -13.29 -12.76 32.10
CA ARG A 522 -12.47 -13.68 31.28
C ARG A 522 -11.81 -12.94 30.14
N ALA A 523 -10.48 -12.95 30.11
CA ALA A 523 -9.71 -12.42 28.98
C ALA A 523 -9.74 -13.35 27.77
N ILE A 524 -9.89 -14.67 28.00
CA ILE A 524 -10.04 -15.69 26.97
C ILE A 524 -11.30 -16.49 27.27
N ALA A 525 -12.14 -16.70 26.27
CA ALA A 525 -13.31 -17.57 26.35
C ALA A 525 -13.42 -18.42 25.08
N VAL A 526 -13.77 -19.68 25.23
CA VAL A 526 -14.08 -20.61 24.13
C VAL A 526 -15.58 -20.92 24.18
N VAL A 527 -16.24 -20.69 23.06
CA VAL A 527 -17.64 -21.03 22.81
C VAL A 527 -17.64 -22.29 21.96
N ASP A 528 -17.85 -23.42 22.64
CA ASP A 528 -17.93 -24.74 22.00
C ASP A 528 -19.31 -24.94 21.40
N THR A 529 -19.40 -25.10 20.08
CA THR A 529 -20.67 -25.39 19.40
C THR A 529 -21.16 -26.81 19.57
N ARG A 530 -20.37 -27.69 20.17
CA ARG A 530 -20.71 -29.10 20.56
C ARG A 530 -21.34 -29.91 19.43
N GLY A 531 -20.91 -29.75 18.19
CA GLY A 531 -21.51 -30.40 17.03
C GLY A 531 -22.91 -29.90 16.65
N GLY A 532 -23.39 -28.83 17.31
CA GLY A 532 -24.69 -28.22 17.03
C GLY A 532 -24.78 -27.39 15.76
N THR A 533 -23.66 -27.21 15.07
CA THR A 533 -23.58 -26.41 13.84
C THR A 533 -22.98 -27.22 12.68
N THR A 534 -23.27 -26.83 11.46
CA THR A 534 -22.79 -27.53 10.26
C THR A 534 -22.04 -26.60 9.33
N CYS A 535 -20.84 -27.02 8.94
CA CYS A 535 -20.03 -26.30 7.95
C CYS A 535 -20.40 -26.75 6.53
N GLN A 536 -20.56 -25.79 5.63
CA GLN A 536 -21.00 -26.00 4.25
C GLN A 536 -20.04 -25.32 3.27
N ARG A 537 -20.03 -25.81 2.01
CA ARG A 537 -19.42 -25.11 0.89
C ARG A 537 -20.51 -24.49 0.02
N PRO A 538 -20.44 -23.20 -0.30
CA PRO A 538 -21.27 -22.61 -1.34
C PRO A 538 -21.12 -23.37 -2.65
N ALA A 539 -22.16 -23.35 -3.49
CA ALA A 539 -22.18 -24.05 -4.78
C ALA A 539 -21.08 -23.58 -5.74
N LYS A 540 -20.56 -22.37 -5.56
CA LYS A 540 -19.43 -21.81 -6.33
C LYS A 540 -18.31 -21.40 -5.38
N GLY A 541 -17.08 -21.83 -5.69
CA GLY A 541 -15.87 -21.46 -4.95
C GLY A 541 -15.43 -22.49 -3.91
N THR A 542 -14.29 -22.19 -3.26
CA THR A 542 -13.64 -23.03 -2.23
C THR A 542 -13.90 -22.55 -0.80
N SER A 543 -14.51 -21.38 -0.64
CA SER A 543 -14.81 -20.78 0.66
C SER A 543 -15.82 -21.63 1.44
N ARG A 544 -15.75 -21.57 2.76
CA ARG A 544 -16.66 -22.29 3.66
C ARG A 544 -17.58 -21.32 4.39
N VAL A 545 -18.72 -21.79 4.83
CA VAL A 545 -19.69 -21.06 5.65
C VAL A 545 -20.33 -22.00 6.67
N ASN A 546 -20.54 -21.52 7.88
CA ASN A 546 -21.25 -22.20 8.95
C ASN A 546 -22.32 -21.24 9.51
N PRO A 547 -23.57 -21.31 9.02
CA PRO A 547 -24.61 -20.38 9.43
C PRO A 547 -24.86 -20.36 10.94
N GLY A 548 -24.84 -21.53 11.58
CA GLY A 548 -25.07 -21.62 13.03
C GLY A 548 -23.94 -20.96 13.85
N SER A 549 -22.66 -21.12 13.44
CA SER A 549 -21.58 -20.40 14.14
C SER A 549 -21.61 -18.90 13.85
N ALA A 550 -22.07 -18.50 12.65
CA ALA A 550 -22.26 -17.09 12.31
C ALA A 550 -23.33 -16.40 13.19
N GLU A 551 -24.44 -17.10 13.48
CA GLU A 551 -25.47 -16.61 14.41
C GLU A 551 -24.91 -16.44 15.83
N ILE A 552 -24.22 -17.45 16.36
CA ILE A 552 -23.56 -17.38 17.66
C ILE A 552 -22.57 -16.19 17.71
N THR A 553 -21.77 -16.04 16.69
CA THR A 553 -20.76 -14.97 16.59
C THR A 553 -21.41 -13.58 16.53
N ALA A 554 -22.52 -13.43 15.79
CA ALA A 554 -23.26 -12.17 15.70
C ALA A 554 -23.96 -11.81 17.01
N ASP A 555 -24.51 -12.80 17.74
CA ASP A 555 -25.16 -12.60 19.05
C ASP A 555 -24.13 -12.18 20.11
N LEU A 556 -22.94 -12.80 20.14
CA LEU A 556 -21.83 -12.40 21.00
C LEU A 556 -21.37 -10.96 20.72
N ALA A 557 -21.30 -10.58 19.45
CA ALA A 557 -20.97 -9.23 19.07
C ALA A 557 -22.06 -8.22 19.53
N LEU A 558 -23.33 -8.58 19.38
CA LEU A 558 -24.45 -7.76 19.88
C LEU A 558 -24.39 -7.58 21.39
N GLU A 559 -24.09 -8.64 22.13
CA GLU A 559 -23.92 -8.57 23.60
C GLU A 559 -22.76 -7.63 23.97
N ALA A 560 -21.60 -7.73 23.28
CA ALA A 560 -20.46 -6.86 23.50
C ALA A 560 -20.80 -5.39 23.22
N VAL A 561 -21.48 -5.08 22.13
CA VAL A 561 -21.88 -3.70 21.77
C VAL A 561 -22.88 -3.15 22.80
N ARG A 562 -23.85 -3.94 23.24
CA ARG A 562 -24.79 -3.55 24.32
C ARG A 562 -24.10 -3.28 25.65
N ALA A 563 -22.98 -3.96 25.90
CA ALA A 563 -22.13 -3.71 27.07
C ALA A 563 -21.17 -2.52 26.91
N GLY A 564 -21.28 -1.75 25.80
CA GLY A 564 -20.51 -0.53 25.55
C GLY A 564 -19.12 -0.77 24.93
N THR A 565 -18.88 -1.94 24.31
CA THR A 565 -17.63 -2.18 23.56
C THR A 565 -17.70 -1.44 22.23
N THR A 566 -16.76 -0.54 21.97
CA THR A 566 -16.66 0.26 20.73
C THR A 566 -15.51 -0.19 19.81
N SER A 567 -14.59 -0.98 20.31
CA SER A 567 -13.44 -1.53 19.57
C SER A 567 -13.56 -3.07 19.52
N LEU A 568 -14.31 -3.56 18.53
CA LEU A 568 -14.65 -4.97 18.34
C LEU A 568 -14.37 -5.41 16.91
N ALA A 569 -13.63 -6.51 16.77
CA ALA A 569 -13.42 -7.17 15.49
C ALA A 569 -13.91 -8.62 15.49
N ILE A 570 -14.52 -9.04 14.40
CA ILE A 570 -14.81 -10.44 14.10
C ILE A 570 -13.84 -10.90 13.01
N ILE A 571 -13.05 -11.91 13.32
CA ILE A 571 -12.05 -12.46 12.41
C ILE A 571 -12.46 -13.89 12.05
N THR A 572 -12.44 -14.21 10.77
CA THR A 572 -12.77 -15.54 10.25
C THR A 572 -11.87 -15.91 9.07
N PRO A 573 -11.59 -17.21 8.85
CA PRO A 573 -10.72 -17.64 7.74
C PRO A 573 -11.37 -17.53 6.36
N TYR A 574 -12.70 -17.47 6.25
CA TYR A 574 -13.42 -17.64 4.99
C TYR A 574 -14.24 -16.41 4.59
N THR A 575 -14.11 -15.98 3.34
CA THR A 575 -14.84 -14.80 2.80
C THR A 575 -16.35 -15.01 2.77
N ALA A 576 -16.82 -16.24 2.46
CA ALA A 576 -18.25 -16.56 2.47
C ALA A 576 -18.85 -16.46 3.88
N HIS A 577 -18.11 -16.93 4.90
CA HIS A 577 -18.52 -16.83 6.29
C HIS A 577 -18.53 -15.37 6.78
N ALA A 578 -17.50 -14.61 6.44
CA ALA A 578 -17.45 -13.19 6.76
C ALA A 578 -18.62 -12.40 6.13
N ALA A 579 -19.07 -12.78 4.93
CA ALA A 579 -20.25 -12.19 4.29
C ALA A 579 -21.53 -12.53 5.05
N GLU A 580 -21.68 -13.77 5.50
CA GLU A 580 -22.85 -14.21 6.30
C GLU A 580 -22.90 -13.50 7.65
N VAL A 581 -21.77 -13.41 8.37
CA VAL A 581 -21.71 -12.66 9.63
C VAL A 581 -22.08 -11.18 9.40
N ARG A 582 -21.54 -10.52 8.37
CA ARG A 582 -21.89 -9.13 8.06
C ARG A 582 -23.40 -8.95 7.79
N ARG A 583 -24.03 -9.89 7.08
CA ARG A 583 -25.47 -9.89 6.88
C ARG A 583 -26.25 -9.89 8.21
N LEU A 584 -25.80 -10.69 9.17
CA LEU A 584 -26.39 -10.78 10.52
C LEU A 584 -26.14 -9.49 11.33
N LEU A 585 -24.92 -8.91 11.24
CA LEU A 585 -24.60 -7.64 11.90
C LEU A 585 -25.49 -6.48 11.39
N VAL A 586 -25.81 -6.47 10.09
CA VAL A 586 -26.79 -5.52 9.52
C VAL A 586 -28.18 -5.76 10.11
N ALA A 587 -28.62 -7.01 10.21
CA ALA A 587 -29.92 -7.35 10.82
C ALA A 587 -30.01 -6.92 12.29
N HIS A 588 -28.89 -7.03 13.03
CA HIS A 588 -28.77 -6.57 14.42
C HIS A 588 -28.54 -5.04 14.55
N ARG A 589 -28.36 -4.30 13.44
CA ARG A 589 -28.08 -2.86 13.39
C ARG A 589 -26.80 -2.44 14.11
N ILE A 590 -25.75 -3.27 14.03
CA ILE A 590 -24.44 -3.02 14.63
C ILE A 590 -23.30 -3.07 13.60
N ALA A 591 -23.61 -3.14 12.32
CA ALA A 591 -22.62 -3.24 11.25
C ALA A 591 -21.67 -2.01 11.17
N ASP A 592 -22.11 -0.85 11.63
CA ASP A 592 -21.29 0.37 11.65
C ASP A 592 -20.29 0.40 12.81
N VAL A 593 -20.48 -0.45 13.83
CA VAL A 593 -19.65 -0.50 15.05
C VAL A 593 -18.72 -1.70 15.04
N VAL A 594 -19.13 -2.80 14.37
CA VAL A 594 -18.42 -4.08 14.40
C VAL A 594 -17.77 -4.34 13.05
N GLU A 595 -16.44 -4.41 13.03
CA GLU A 595 -15.72 -4.79 11.82
C GLU A 595 -15.66 -6.32 11.69
N CYS A 596 -16.16 -6.85 10.58
CA CYS A 596 -16.06 -8.28 10.26
C CYS A 596 -15.33 -8.50 8.94
N SER A 597 -14.22 -9.24 8.96
CA SER A 597 -13.46 -9.54 7.75
C SER A 597 -12.59 -10.81 7.91
N THR A 598 -11.92 -11.16 6.80
CA THR A 598 -10.88 -12.19 6.85
C THR A 598 -9.57 -11.64 7.43
N ILE A 599 -8.74 -12.53 7.90
CA ILE A 599 -7.52 -12.26 8.67
C ILE A 599 -6.58 -11.24 8.01
N HIS A 600 -6.39 -11.33 6.69
CA HIS A 600 -5.47 -10.45 5.96
C HIS A 600 -5.81 -8.95 6.06
N ARG A 601 -7.09 -8.61 6.24
CA ARG A 601 -7.52 -7.21 6.36
C ARG A 601 -7.27 -6.61 7.74
N PHE A 602 -7.02 -7.43 8.77
CA PHE A 602 -6.77 -6.98 10.14
C PHE A 602 -5.28 -6.77 10.46
N GLN A 603 -4.40 -6.91 9.49
CA GLN A 603 -3.00 -6.72 9.74
C GLN A 603 -2.67 -5.28 10.15
N GLY A 604 -1.77 -5.13 11.13
CA GLY A 604 -1.38 -3.83 11.70
C GLY A 604 -2.42 -3.20 12.63
N ARG A 605 -3.65 -3.75 12.70
CA ARG A 605 -4.74 -3.22 13.55
C ARG A 605 -4.84 -4.00 14.86
N GLU A 606 -5.44 -3.39 15.86
CA GLU A 606 -5.73 -4.01 17.17
C GLU A 606 -7.10 -3.58 17.65
N CYS A 607 -7.77 -4.44 18.39
CA CYS A 607 -9.09 -4.19 18.94
C CYS A 607 -9.13 -4.61 20.41
N ASP A 608 -10.00 -3.97 21.18
CA ASP A 608 -10.19 -4.31 22.60
C ASP A 608 -10.70 -5.74 22.75
N LEU A 609 -11.69 -6.11 21.93
CA LEU A 609 -12.27 -7.45 21.86
C LEU A 609 -12.14 -8.00 20.45
N VAL A 610 -11.70 -9.25 20.35
CA VAL A 610 -11.71 -10.03 19.11
C VAL A 610 -12.56 -11.29 19.28
N ILE A 611 -13.49 -11.51 18.36
CA ILE A 611 -14.19 -12.78 18.21
C ILE A 611 -13.56 -13.51 17.01
N LEU A 612 -12.91 -14.63 17.27
CA LEU A 612 -12.34 -15.51 16.26
C LEU A 612 -13.29 -16.67 16.01
N ASP A 613 -13.97 -16.67 14.87
CA ASP A 613 -14.82 -17.80 14.45
C ASP A 613 -14.02 -18.73 13.56
N LEU A 614 -13.80 -19.97 14.04
CA LEU A 614 -13.02 -20.99 13.33
C LEU A 614 -13.81 -21.67 12.21
N VAL A 615 -15.14 -21.57 12.21
CA VAL A 615 -16.07 -21.99 11.14
C VAL A 615 -16.17 -23.51 10.93
N ASP A 616 -15.03 -24.19 10.90
CA ASP A 616 -14.94 -25.60 10.50
C ASP A 616 -15.63 -26.53 11.51
N ALA A 617 -16.52 -27.38 11.01
CA ALA A 617 -17.30 -28.36 11.71
C ALA A 617 -17.71 -29.50 10.78
N ALA A 618 -18.32 -30.54 11.28
CA ALA A 618 -18.91 -31.60 10.45
C ALA A 618 -19.91 -31.01 9.43
N PRO A 619 -20.04 -31.61 8.24
CA PRO A 619 -19.42 -32.84 7.74
C PRO A 619 -18.06 -32.66 7.05
N MET A 620 -17.37 -31.51 7.20
CA MET A 620 -16.08 -31.29 6.57
C MET A 620 -15.04 -32.32 7.03
N ARG A 621 -14.33 -32.93 6.07
CA ARG A 621 -13.25 -33.89 6.34
C ARG A 621 -11.87 -33.37 5.92
N GLN A 622 -11.83 -32.23 5.19
CA GLN A 622 -10.58 -31.62 4.75
C GLN A 622 -10.02 -30.75 5.87
N SER A 623 -8.70 -30.64 5.92
CA SER A 623 -8.01 -29.76 6.86
C SER A 623 -8.61 -28.35 6.86
N ALA A 624 -8.74 -27.78 8.05
CA ALA A 624 -9.15 -26.40 8.23
C ALA A 624 -8.03 -25.44 7.79
N LEU A 625 -8.37 -24.34 7.16
CA LEU A 625 -7.36 -23.37 6.68
C LEU A 625 -6.40 -22.93 7.79
N LEU A 626 -6.91 -22.68 8.99
CA LEU A 626 -6.08 -22.24 10.13
C LEU A 626 -5.24 -23.36 10.73
N ALA A 627 -5.58 -24.61 10.51
CA ALA A 627 -4.77 -25.75 10.96
C ALA A 627 -3.45 -25.84 10.17
N ASP A 628 -3.50 -25.48 8.88
CA ASP A 628 -2.37 -25.54 7.96
C ASP A 628 -1.61 -24.20 7.84
N ALA A 629 -2.13 -23.14 8.47
CA ALA A 629 -1.58 -21.78 8.35
C ALA A 629 -1.32 -21.15 9.74
N PRO A 630 -0.28 -21.58 10.46
CA PRO A 630 0.03 -21.10 11.81
C PRO A 630 0.20 -19.58 11.90
N ASN A 631 0.72 -18.97 10.85
CA ASN A 631 0.94 -17.53 10.78
C ASN A 631 -0.39 -16.75 10.77
N LEU A 632 -1.41 -17.26 10.08
CA LEU A 632 -2.74 -16.67 10.09
C LEU A 632 -3.37 -16.76 11.49
N LEU A 633 -3.22 -17.89 12.15
CA LEU A 633 -3.73 -18.07 13.50
C LEU A 633 -3.05 -17.11 14.48
N ASN A 634 -1.72 -16.99 14.43
CA ASN A 634 -0.96 -16.05 15.25
C ASN A 634 -1.45 -14.62 15.08
N VAL A 635 -1.63 -14.17 13.83
CA VAL A 635 -2.16 -12.83 13.55
C VAL A 635 -3.54 -12.64 14.13
N SER A 636 -4.44 -13.63 13.98
CA SER A 636 -5.82 -13.56 14.49
C SER A 636 -5.89 -13.38 16.01
N LEU A 637 -5.14 -14.19 16.76
CA LEU A 637 -5.11 -14.14 18.22
C LEU A 637 -4.50 -12.83 18.73
N SER A 638 -3.43 -12.38 18.12
CA SER A 638 -2.63 -11.22 18.55
C SER A 638 -3.26 -9.87 18.24
N ARG A 639 -4.45 -9.83 17.61
CA ARG A 639 -5.22 -8.57 17.43
C ARG A 639 -5.94 -8.15 18.71
N ALA A 640 -6.23 -9.07 19.62
CA ALA A 640 -6.96 -8.80 20.85
C ALA A 640 -6.09 -8.08 21.88
N ARG A 641 -6.57 -6.95 22.41
CA ARG A 641 -5.93 -6.23 23.51
C ARG A 641 -6.32 -6.82 24.86
N GLY A 642 -7.60 -6.87 25.19
CA GLY A 642 -8.08 -7.27 26.50
C GLY A 642 -8.96 -8.51 26.50
N LYS A 643 -9.62 -8.84 25.38
CA LYS A 643 -10.52 -10.01 25.34
C LYS A 643 -10.45 -10.73 24.00
N LEU A 644 -10.36 -12.06 24.07
CA LEU A 644 -10.39 -12.98 22.94
C LEU A 644 -11.50 -14.00 23.17
N VAL A 645 -12.47 -14.04 22.27
CA VAL A 645 -13.53 -15.06 22.25
C VAL A 645 -13.30 -15.95 21.02
N ILE A 646 -13.24 -17.27 21.23
CA ILE A 646 -13.03 -18.24 20.15
C ILE A 646 -14.31 -19.07 20.00
N VAL A 647 -14.94 -19.03 18.83
CA VAL A 647 -16.09 -19.86 18.48
C VAL A 647 -15.60 -21.07 17.68
N ALA A 648 -15.86 -22.27 18.15
CA ALA A 648 -15.33 -23.49 17.54
C ALA A 648 -16.17 -24.73 17.88
N ASP A 649 -16.15 -25.74 17.02
CA ASP A 649 -16.53 -27.11 17.34
C ASP A 649 -15.29 -27.86 17.88
N VAL A 650 -15.17 -27.92 19.21
CA VAL A 650 -13.98 -28.49 19.89
C VAL A 650 -13.83 -29.97 19.57
N ALA A 651 -14.93 -30.71 19.54
CA ALA A 651 -14.92 -32.13 19.25
C ALA A 651 -14.47 -32.41 17.80
N TYR A 652 -14.90 -31.60 16.85
CA TYR A 652 -14.48 -31.71 15.45
C TYR A 652 -12.96 -31.56 15.30
N PHE A 653 -12.36 -30.52 15.89
CA PHE A 653 -10.92 -30.31 15.81
C PHE A 653 -10.14 -31.41 16.52
N ALA A 654 -10.58 -31.85 17.68
CA ALA A 654 -9.96 -32.95 18.40
C ALA A 654 -10.01 -34.28 17.62
N ALA A 655 -11.07 -34.53 16.87
CA ALA A 655 -11.21 -35.73 16.05
C ALA A 655 -10.43 -35.67 14.74
N THR A 656 -10.38 -34.51 14.10
CA THR A 656 -9.74 -34.36 12.79
C THR A 656 -8.22 -34.14 12.86
N ALA A 657 -7.72 -33.47 13.90
CA ALA A 657 -6.31 -33.20 14.12
C ALA A 657 -5.96 -33.14 15.62
N PRO A 658 -5.85 -34.30 16.32
CA PRO A 658 -5.67 -34.37 17.79
C PRO A 658 -4.45 -33.57 18.30
N ASP A 659 -3.35 -33.62 17.57
CA ASP A 659 -2.09 -32.91 17.88
C ASP A 659 -1.93 -31.60 17.10
N GLY A 660 -2.96 -31.21 16.36
CA GLY A 660 -2.95 -30.01 15.53
C GLY A 660 -2.85 -28.72 16.35
N LEU A 661 -2.35 -27.67 15.72
CA LEU A 661 -2.17 -26.36 16.36
C LEU A 661 -3.49 -25.79 16.90
N VAL A 662 -4.60 -25.94 16.15
CA VAL A 662 -5.93 -25.46 16.59
C VAL A 662 -6.41 -26.25 17.80
N THR A 663 -6.21 -27.56 17.82
CA THR A 663 -6.59 -28.42 18.98
C THR A 663 -5.78 -28.03 20.22
N ARG A 664 -4.49 -27.75 20.08
CA ARG A 664 -3.65 -27.23 21.17
C ARG A 664 -4.14 -25.85 21.65
N LEU A 665 -4.44 -24.94 20.70
CA LEU A 665 -5.05 -23.64 21.03
C LEU A 665 -6.30 -23.80 21.89
N LEU A 666 -7.26 -24.62 21.46
CA LEU A 666 -8.54 -24.81 22.17
C LEU A 666 -8.33 -25.41 23.56
N ARG A 667 -7.43 -26.39 23.67
CA ARG A 667 -7.05 -26.99 24.96
C ARG A 667 -6.45 -25.97 25.92
N ASP A 668 -5.46 -25.19 25.44
CA ASP A 668 -4.78 -24.19 26.24
C ASP A 668 -5.67 -22.98 26.61
N ALA A 669 -6.64 -22.64 25.74
CA ALA A 669 -7.59 -21.56 25.97
C ALA A 669 -8.72 -21.96 26.95
N MET A 670 -8.99 -23.25 27.12
CA MET A 670 -10.00 -23.78 28.04
C MET A 670 -9.40 -24.12 29.41
N ALA A 671 -8.08 -24.29 29.52
CA ALA A 671 -7.35 -24.50 30.77
C ALA A 671 -7.26 -23.22 31.60
#